data_2baa032f65bb01ad7700c1017c1ded49
#
_entry.id   2baa032f65bb01ad7700c1017c1ded49
#
_cell.length_a   1.000
_cell.length_b   1.000
_cell.length_c   1.000
_cell.angle_alpha   90.00
_cell.angle_beta   90.00
_cell.angle_gamma   90.00
#
_symmetry.space_group_name_H-M   'P 1'
#
loop_
_entity.id
_entity.type
_entity.pdbx_description
1 polymer ?
#
loop_
_entity_poly.entity_id
_entity_poly.type
_entity_poly.pdbx_seq_one_letter_code
_entity_poly.pdbx_strand_id
1 'polypeptide(L)'
;MDLPIFAINLDTEVDRWEELAGNASSAGLSLRRVSAIDGRGLPVENWDGVDLATARARSGREILPTEYACYQSHLTALQTFLDEGKPYGLIIEDDVAFNEDTLSRIEAIIAAVPNFDAIKLTTHRTGLFIRAVTTSRGDEIGRALHGPQGSAAAYLVTRQGAQRLISKLATMTLPWDIALERFWDSGLEVYSTRKNVLSFTSRSAVSSIAGPSGSYKGARFSWWKRLGTASFRAKDQFRRLHHVFLRPPLDSDAADFTAPRQPLLWQMLATLLVLAFVSPVWREADTYRYAGVLLFLVGIFRWLGKDLWTYGKPLIGGVGYLCFAWTFYVFARLAAVYFTTGQLGASEGIYLFPALYATTGFTLLAYVRRPSIVAACFMVASLAFLSASTGYEAILQGLKPETVLFNNPIHAAIGAGFIFLCALQFAIYTTQRSDQGAGGKVLFWLLSAAVLIFAVVNIVALRSKGVWLALAAALLLLVVLTVLRGSRRYVLVGMGALVLILVGLFFSYGILSSTAGDTLAFVGRSITDATTNGVGSALEHAIKSDLTPVSAKERLMLWSNALEIWKHHPIFGASSAWLTEWQNRAYHTQIYDVFHNGYLEIAVRYGIAGLTFYAFLFIWSARQVQQAARTKLIEPTAWHCYISTLIFFAITLLSNSNNRLAIGEGYMWFAAAFGFYCFYLRQRARQVQPQTYF
;
A
#
# COMPACT_ATOMS: atom_id res chain seq x y z
N MET A 1 -6.89 36.24 -12.07
CA MET A 1 -7.47 35.32 -13.10
C MET A 1 -8.93 35.70 -13.33
N ASP A 2 -9.41 35.76 -14.59
CA ASP A 2 -10.84 35.96 -14.89
C ASP A 2 -11.57 34.61 -14.77
N LEU A 3 -12.11 34.30 -13.57
CA LEU A 3 -12.82 33.08 -13.23
C LEU A 3 -14.31 33.38 -13.07
N PRO A 4 -15.18 33.02 -14.03
CA PRO A 4 -16.62 33.18 -13.89
C PRO A 4 -17.18 32.25 -12.80
N ILE A 5 -18.07 32.81 -11.98
CA ILE A 5 -18.70 32.13 -10.85
C ILE A 5 -20.21 32.03 -11.11
N PHE A 6 -20.72 30.81 -11.20
CA PHE A 6 -22.12 30.52 -11.47
C PHE A 6 -22.80 30.07 -10.19
N ALA A 7 -23.72 30.86 -9.68
CA ALA A 7 -24.42 30.60 -8.44
C ALA A 7 -25.84 30.10 -8.72
N ILE A 8 -26.08 28.85 -8.35
CA ILE A 8 -27.38 28.17 -8.45
C ILE A 8 -28.24 28.67 -7.29
N ASN A 9 -29.38 29.34 -7.58
CA ASN A 9 -30.28 29.85 -6.57
C ASN A 9 -31.70 29.80 -7.08
N LEU A 10 -32.68 29.45 -6.23
CA LEU A 10 -34.09 29.50 -6.54
C LEU A 10 -34.55 30.97 -6.67
N ASP A 11 -35.32 31.28 -7.68
CA ASP A 11 -35.84 32.65 -7.91
C ASP A 11 -36.68 33.16 -6.74
N THR A 12 -37.29 32.26 -5.99
CA THR A 12 -38.10 32.56 -4.80
C THR A 12 -37.27 32.82 -3.55
N GLU A 13 -35.95 32.45 -3.54
CA GLU A 13 -35.06 32.60 -2.40
C GLU A 13 -34.20 33.87 -2.54
N VAL A 14 -34.85 35.04 -2.58
CA VAL A 14 -34.23 36.35 -2.82
C VAL A 14 -33.22 36.68 -1.70
N ASP A 15 -33.61 36.46 -0.44
CA ASP A 15 -32.76 36.77 0.73
C ASP A 15 -31.41 36.00 0.69
N ARG A 16 -31.44 34.73 0.20
CA ARG A 16 -30.23 33.93 0.03
C ARG A 16 -29.34 34.47 -1.06
N TRP A 17 -29.95 34.92 -2.16
CA TRP A 17 -29.23 35.54 -3.25
C TRP A 17 -28.53 36.85 -2.81
N GLU A 18 -29.23 37.73 -2.09
CA GLU A 18 -28.70 39.00 -1.61
C GLU A 18 -27.56 38.76 -0.62
N GLU A 19 -27.68 37.83 0.31
CA GLU A 19 -26.63 37.46 1.25
C GLU A 19 -25.37 36.94 0.53
N LEU A 20 -25.53 36.01 -0.44
CA LEU A 20 -24.43 35.47 -1.21
C LEU A 20 -23.78 36.54 -2.10
N ALA A 21 -24.58 37.36 -2.80
CA ALA A 21 -24.08 38.43 -3.67
C ALA A 21 -23.34 39.53 -2.88
N GLY A 22 -23.84 39.87 -1.70
CA GLY A 22 -23.18 40.81 -0.77
C GLY A 22 -21.83 40.26 -0.26
N ASN A 23 -21.80 38.98 0.13
CA ASN A 23 -20.56 38.34 0.55
C ASN A 23 -19.53 38.24 -0.59
N ALA A 24 -19.94 37.88 -1.80
CA ALA A 24 -19.08 37.86 -2.98
C ALA A 24 -18.54 39.25 -3.34
N SER A 25 -19.40 40.26 -3.32
CA SER A 25 -19.01 41.65 -3.57
C SER A 25 -17.96 42.15 -2.57
N SER A 26 -18.13 41.81 -1.28
CA SER A 26 -17.16 42.13 -0.24
C SER A 26 -15.81 41.45 -0.44
N ALA A 27 -15.78 40.28 -1.12
CA ALA A 27 -14.56 39.58 -1.54
C ALA A 27 -14.05 40.07 -2.95
N GLY A 28 -14.65 41.09 -3.55
CA GLY A 28 -14.26 41.62 -4.87
C GLY A 28 -14.65 40.69 -6.02
N LEU A 29 -15.65 39.81 -5.84
CA LEU A 29 -16.08 38.82 -6.81
C LEU A 29 -17.47 39.18 -7.38
N SER A 30 -17.66 38.87 -8.68
CA SER A 30 -18.95 39.00 -9.34
C SER A 30 -19.56 37.62 -9.61
N LEU A 31 -20.84 37.50 -9.30
CA LEU A 31 -21.59 36.27 -9.49
C LEU A 31 -22.51 36.35 -10.72
N ARG A 32 -22.70 35.20 -11.36
CA ARG A 32 -23.72 34.99 -12.38
C ARG A 32 -24.79 34.08 -11.80
N ARG A 33 -25.98 34.63 -11.66
CA ARG A 33 -27.12 33.85 -11.16
C ARG A 33 -27.58 32.84 -12.20
N VAL A 34 -27.72 31.59 -11.78
CA VAL A 34 -28.36 30.54 -12.55
C VAL A 34 -29.65 30.17 -11.83
N SER A 35 -30.81 30.43 -12.46
CA SER A 35 -32.10 30.10 -11.89
C SER A 35 -32.23 28.60 -11.68
N ALA A 36 -32.37 28.20 -10.44
CA ALA A 36 -32.57 26.80 -10.07
C ALA A 36 -33.98 26.32 -10.35
N ILE A 37 -34.14 25.08 -10.71
CA ILE A 37 -35.43 24.44 -10.88
C ILE A 37 -36.06 24.20 -9.50
N ASP A 38 -37.30 24.65 -9.30
CA ASP A 38 -38.04 24.36 -8.07
C ASP A 38 -38.66 22.96 -8.13
N GLY A 39 -38.16 22.07 -7.30
CA GLY A 39 -38.68 20.72 -7.23
C GLY A 39 -39.95 20.56 -6.38
N ARG A 40 -40.38 21.60 -5.70
CA ARG A 40 -41.59 21.54 -4.85
C ARG A 40 -42.83 21.39 -5.71
N GLY A 41 -43.52 20.25 -5.55
CA GLY A 41 -44.75 19.97 -6.32
C GLY A 41 -44.53 19.54 -7.77
N LEU A 42 -43.27 19.25 -8.18
CA LEU A 42 -42.97 18.76 -9.53
C LEU A 42 -43.37 17.27 -9.68
N PRO A 43 -44.38 16.94 -10.51
CA PRO A 43 -44.83 15.56 -10.71
C PRO A 43 -43.73 14.70 -11.33
N VAL A 44 -43.64 13.44 -10.88
CA VAL A 44 -42.59 12.50 -11.34
C VAL A 44 -42.70 12.20 -12.84
N GLU A 45 -43.89 12.29 -13.38
CA GLU A 45 -44.19 12.08 -14.80
C GLU A 45 -43.49 13.10 -15.70
N ASN A 46 -43.14 14.26 -15.15
CA ASN A 46 -42.46 15.35 -15.85
C ASN A 46 -40.93 15.32 -15.69
N TRP A 47 -40.36 14.22 -15.18
CA TRP A 47 -38.91 14.11 -14.97
C TRP A 47 -38.23 13.51 -16.20
N ASP A 48 -37.53 14.35 -16.94
CA ASP A 48 -36.71 13.91 -18.07
C ASP A 48 -35.27 13.62 -17.63
N GLY A 49 -34.61 12.72 -18.35
CA GLY A 49 -33.21 12.41 -18.08
C GLY A 49 -32.95 11.72 -16.72
N VAL A 50 -33.90 10.92 -16.24
CA VAL A 50 -33.76 10.11 -15.01
C VAL A 50 -34.09 8.64 -15.25
N ASP A 51 -33.21 7.75 -14.80
CA ASP A 51 -33.51 6.32 -14.62
C ASP A 51 -33.98 6.10 -13.18
N LEU A 52 -35.28 6.30 -12.96
CA LEU A 52 -35.88 6.27 -11.64
C LEU A 52 -35.76 4.89 -10.96
N ALA A 53 -35.89 3.81 -11.76
CA ALA A 53 -35.76 2.46 -11.24
C ALA A 53 -34.36 2.20 -10.69
N THR A 54 -33.32 2.54 -11.45
CA THR A 54 -31.92 2.45 -11.02
C THR A 54 -31.63 3.41 -9.87
N ALA A 55 -32.12 4.64 -9.89
CA ALA A 55 -31.89 5.63 -8.84
C ALA A 55 -32.47 5.15 -7.49
N ARG A 56 -33.69 4.60 -7.49
CA ARG A 56 -34.32 3.98 -6.30
C ARG A 56 -33.54 2.78 -5.80
N ALA A 57 -33.14 1.87 -6.68
CA ALA A 57 -32.40 0.68 -6.33
C ALA A 57 -31.02 1.02 -5.70
N ARG A 58 -30.30 2.01 -6.26
CA ARG A 58 -28.99 2.44 -5.75
C ARG A 58 -29.10 3.26 -4.47
N SER A 59 -30.13 4.09 -4.32
CA SER A 59 -30.35 4.93 -3.14
C SER A 59 -30.97 4.15 -1.98
N GLY A 60 -31.79 3.13 -2.25
CA GLY A 60 -32.54 2.34 -1.26
C GLY A 60 -33.69 3.12 -0.63
N ARG A 61 -34.21 4.11 -1.37
CA ARG A 61 -35.28 5.02 -0.97
C ARG A 61 -35.90 5.67 -2.19
N GLU A 62 -37.04 6.32 -1.99
CA GLU A 62 -37.60 7.21 -3.00
C GLU A 62 -36.68 8.40 -3.27
N ILE A 63 -36.65 8.85 -4.51
CA ILE A 63 -35.96 10.07 -4.91
C ILE A 63 -36.92 11.24 -4.71
N LEU A 64 -36.43 12.30 -4.08
CA LEU A 64 -37.24 13.50 -3.84
C LEU A 64 -37.27 14.38 -5.09
N PRO A 65 -38.41 15.04 -5.38
CA PRO A 65 -38.48 15.99 -6.50
C PRO A 65 -37.44 17.11 -6.41
N THR A 66 -37.11 17.53 -5.21
CA THR A 66 -36.07 18.53 -4.95
C THR A 66 -34.62 18.01 -5.26
N GLU A 67 -34.37 16.70 -5.14
CA GLU A 67 -33.12 16.11 -5.57
C GLU A 67 -32.98 16.04 -7.10
N TYR A 68 -34.06 15.71 -7.77
CA TYR A 68 -34.14 15.78 -9.23
C TYR A 68 -33.93 17.21 -9.74
N ALA A 69 -34.61 18.17 -9.16
CA ALA A 69 -34.50 19.57 -9.52
C ALA A 69 -33.06 20.13 -9.29
N CYS A 70 -32.43 19.80 -8.15
CA CYS A 70 -31.05 20.13 -7.88
C CYS A 70 -30.12 19.52 -8.94
N TYR A 71 -30.32 18.26 -9.32
CA TYR A 71 -29.53 17.59 -10.36
C TYR A 71 -29.59 18.33 -11.70
N GLN A 72 -30.78 18.68 -12.16
CA GLN A 72 -31.01 19.40 -13.40
C GLN A 72 -30.45 20.82 -13.34
N SER A 73 -30.55 21.49 -12.20
CA SER A 73 -29.98 22.84 -11.99
C SER A 73 -28.45 22.84 -12.15
N HIS A 74 -27.77 21.81 -11.68
CA HIS A 74 -26.31 21.66 -11.91
C HIS A 74 -25.98 21.43 -13.39
N LEU A 75 -26.75 20.63 -14.11
CA LEU A 75 -26.55 20.46 -15.56
C LEU A 75 -26.77 21.78 -16.31
N THR A 76 -27.79 22.55 -15.93
CA THR A 76 -28.04 23.90 -16.48
C THR A 76 -26.87 24.85 -16.19
N ALA A 77 -26.32 24.86 -14.97
CA ALA A 77 -25.19 25.68 -14.61
C ALA A 77 -23.93 25.33 -15.42
N LEU A 78 -23.69 24.03 -15.64
CA LEU A 78 -22.57 23.57 -16.48
C LEU A 78 -22.74 23.99 -17.95
N GLN A 79 -23.98 23.93 -18.49
CA GLN A 79 -24.26 24.39 -19.85
C GLN A 79 -24.05 25.90 -19.96
N THR A 80 -24.57 26.69 -19.01
CA THR A 80 -24.37 28.13 -18.94
C THR A 80 -22.87 28.50 -18.91
N PHE A 81 -22.08 27.73 -18.16
CA PHE A 81 -20.61 27.89 -18.17
C PHE A 81 -20.00 27.63 -19.55
N LEU A 82 -20.44 26.58 -20.25
CA LEU A 82 -19.91 26.25 -21.58
C LEU A 82 -20.18 27.34 -22.60
N ASP A 83 -21.36 27.98 -22.52
CA ASP A 83 -21.78 29.04 -23.44
C ASP A 83 -20.88 30.30 -23.35
N GLU A 84 -20.22 30.50 -22.19
CA GLU A 84 -19.30 31.64 -22.01
C GLU A 84 -17.90 31.43 -22.59
N GLY A 85 -17.54 30.25 -22.96
CA GLY A 85 -16.26 29.99 -23.63
C GLY A 85 -15.00 30.04 -22.77
N LYS A 86 -15.09 30.20 -21.45
CA LYS A 86 -13.94 30.30 -20.53
C LYS A 86 -13.30 28.96 -20.26
N PRO A 87 -11.98 28.88 -19.94
CA PRO A 87 -11.28 27.61 -19.69
C PRO A 87 -11.66 26.97 -18.35
N TYR A 88 -11.97 27.76 -17.34
CA TYR A 88 -12.39 27.33 -15.99
C TYR A 88 -13.65 28.06 -15.55
N GLY A 89 -14.46 27.41 -14.74
CA GLY A 89 -15.64 27.98 -14.09
C GLY A 89 -15.79 27.46 -12.67
N LEU A 90 -16.30 28.28 -11.78
CA LEU A 90 -16.68 27.91 -10.42
C LEU A 90 -18.19 27.79 -10.35
N ILE A 91 -18.72 26.61 -10.03
CA ILE A 91 -20.14 26.37 -9.81
C ILE A 91 -20.38 26.32 -8.31
N ILE A 92 -21.35 27.09 -7.81
CA ILE A 92 -21.68 27.15 -6.39
C ILE A 92 -23.20 27.09 -6.19
N GLU A 93 -23.60 26.62 -5.01
CA GLU A 93 -24.97 26.76 -4.48
C GLU A 93 -25.07 28.01 -3.60
N ASP A 94 -26.27 28.40 -3.19
CA ASP A 94 -26.53 29.64 -2.46
C ASP A 94 -26.29 29.55 -0.93
N ASP A 95 -25.71 28.44 -0.47
CA ASP A 95 -25.45 28.18 0.95
C ASP A 95 -23.95 28.22 1.32
N VAL A 96 -23.12 28.76 0.45
CA VAL A 96 -21.68 28.94 0.69
C VAL A 96 -21.30 30.41 0.90
N ALA A 97 -20.16 30.63 1.53
CA ALA A 97 -19.57 31.96 1.74
C ALA A 97 -18.10 31.99 1.32
N PHE A 98 -17.72 33.09 0.70
CA PHE A 98 -16.33 33.38 0.29
C PHE A 98 -15.54 33.97 1.46
N ASN A 99 -14.27 33.61 1.55
CA ASN A 99 -13.29 34.19 2.44
C ASN A 99 -12.32 35.03 1.61
N GLU A 100 -11.56 35.93 2.24
CA GLU A 100 -10.60 36.82 1.57
C GLU A 100 -9.53 36.06 0.74
N ASP A 101 -9.17 34.83 1.17
CA ASP A 101 -8.17 34.00 0.52
C ASP A 101 -8.74 33.03 -0.53
N THR A 102 -10.06 32.98 -0.72
CA THR A 102 -10.73 31.99 -1.58
C THR A 102 -10.19 32.00 -3.01
N LEU A 103 -10.09 33.18 -3.64
CA LEU A 103 -9.62 33.28 -5.02
C LEU A 103 -8.16 32.82 -5.16
N SER A 104 -7.29 33.27 -4.27
CA SER A 104 -5.87 32.92 -4.29
C SER A 104 -5.63 31.43 -4.03
N ARG A 105 -6.50 30.77 -3.25
CA ARG A 105 -6.48 29.32 -3.05
C ARG A 105 -6.92 28.59 -4.31
N ILE A 106 -7.98 29.06 -4.98
CA ILE A 106 -8.45 28.49 -6.25
C ILE A 106 -7.38 28.60 -7.34
N GLU A 107 -6.70 29.74 -7.46
CA GLU A 107 -5.58 29.91 -8.40
C GLU A 107 -4.44 28.93 -8.09
N ALA A 108 -4.08 28.77 -6.82
CA ALA A 108 -3.09 27.79 -6.40
C ALA A 108 -3.51 26.32 -6.68
N ILE A 109 -4.81 26.01 -6.61
CA ILE A 109 -5.37 24.70 -6.96
C ILE A 109 -5.24 24.45 -8.47
N ILE A 110 -5.62 25.41 -9.31
CA ILE A 110 -5.50 25.30 -10.77
C ILE A 110 -4.04 25.11 -11.19
N ALA A 111 -3.12 25.85 -10.57
CA ALA A 111 -1.69 25.72 -10.85
C ALA A 111 -1.12 24.37 -10.41
N ALA A 112 -1.63 23.79 -9.31
CA ALA A 112 -1.14 22.53 -8.76
C ALA A 112 -1.71 21.27 -9.43
N VAL A 113 -2.85 21.38 -10.13
CA VAL A 113 -3.58 20.24 -10.72
C VAL A 113 -3.81 20.53 -12.21
N PRO A 114 -2.85 20.20 -13.09
CA PRO A 114 -2.92 20.59 -14.50
C PRO A 114 -4.04 19.88 -15.28
N ASN A 115 -4.43 18.69 -14.87
CA ASN A 115 -5.41 17.85 -15.56
C ASN A 115 -6.52 17.40 -14.61
N PHE A 116 -7.67 18.04 -14.66
CA PHE A 116 -8.87 17.63 -13.94
C PHE A 116 -10.14 17.93 -14.76
N ASP A 117 -11.20 17.20 -14.48
CA ASP A 117 -12.54 17.54 -14.99
C ASP A 117 -13.27 18.41 -13.98
N ALA A 118 -13.23 18.03 -12.68
CA ALA A 118 -13.78 18.83 -11.59
C ALA A 118 -12.98 18.67 -10.29
N ILE A 119 -13.00 19.69 -9.44
CA ILE A 119 -12.44 19.65 -8.08
C ILE A 119 -13.49 20.17 -7.10
N LYS A 120 -13.97 19.29 -6.20
CA LYS A 120 -14.90 19.68 -5.13
C LYS A 120 -14.14 20.53 -4.10
N LEU A 121 -14.67 21.71 -3.84
CA LEU A 121 -14.07 22.68 -2.90
C LEU A 121 -14.77 22.66 -1.53
N THR A 122 -15.94 22.00 -1.43
CA THR A 122 -16.70 21.80 -0.21
C THR A 122 -17.10 20.35 -0.04
N THR A 123 -17.04 19.85 1.20
CA THR A 123 -17.49 18.52 1.58
C THR A 123 -18.03 18.56 3.01
N HIS A 124 -19.08 17.76 3.31
CA HIS A 124 -19.58 17.62 4.69
C HIS A 124 -18.75 16.64 5.54
N ARG A 125 -18.07 15.69 4.90
CA ARG A 125 -17.33 14.62 5.58
C ARG A 125 -16.02 14.37 4.87
N THR A 126 -14.93 14.67 5.56
CA THR A 126 -13.59 14.29 5.12
C THR A 126 -13.16 13.05 5.91
N GLY A 127 -13.45 11.87 5.39
CA GLY A 127 -12.94 10.61 5.95
C GLY A 127 -11.48 10.36 5.58
N LEU A 128 -11.07 9.10 5.55
CA LEU A 128 -9.74 8.70 5.08
C LEU A 128 -9.49 9.26 3.67
N PHE A 129 -8.40 10.01 3.51
CA PHE A 129 -8.11 10.81 2.33
C PHE A 129 -6.70 10.50 1.80
N ILE A 130 -6.60 10.22 0.51
CA ILE A 130 -5.29 10.08 -0.15
C ILE A 130 -4.99 11.36 -0.89
N ARG A 131 -3.97 12.05 -0.42
CA ARG A 131 -3.46 13.27 -1.03
C ARG A 131 -2.76 12.95 -2.36
N ALA A 132 -3.12 13.67 -3.43
CA ALA A 132 -2.45 13.66 -4.71
C ALA A 132 -1.37 14.75 -4.79
N VAL A 133 -1.71 15.97 -4.33
CA VAL A 133 -0.81 17.14 -4.34
C VAL A 133 -1.15 18.08 -3.19
N THR A 134 -0.19 18.91 -2.80
CA THR A 134 -0.39 20.07 -1.92
C THR A 134 -0.12 21.34 -2.71
N THR A 135 -1.03 22.31 -2.66
CA THR A 135 -0.88 23.60 -3.35
C THR A 135 0.17 24.48 -2.66
N SER A 136 0.59 25.56 -3.32
CA SER A 136 1.46 26.60 -2.72
C SER A 136 0.83 27.31 -1.50
N ARG A 137 -0.50 27.27 -1.39
CA ARG A 137 -1.27 27.79 -0.23
C ARG A 137 -1.53 26.76 0.87
N GLY A 138 -0.99 25.55 0.74
CA GLY A 138 -1.12 24.49 1.74
C GLY A 138 -2.38 23.63 1.63
N ASP A 139 -3.23 23.86 0.62
CA ASP A 139 -4.40 23.02 0.39
C ASP A 139 -3.99 21.64 -0.11
N GLU A 140 -4.50 20.60 0.54
CA GLU A 140 -4.32 19.22 0.12
C GLU A 140 -5.43 18.80 -0.84
N ILE A 141 -5.05 18.46 -2.07
CA ILE A 141 -5.96 17.96 -3.11
C ILE A 141 -5.77 16.46 -3.25
N GLY A 142 -6.87 15.73 -3.38
CA GLY A 142 -6.80 14.27 -3.49
C GLY A 142 -8.16 13.61 -3.61
N ARG A 143 -8.27 12.38 -3.12
CA ARG A 143 -9.49 11.57 -3.20
C ARG A 143 -9.80 10.90 -1.87
N ALA A 144 -11.09 10.91 -1.48
CA ALA A 144 -11.53 10.21 -0.28
C ALA A 144 -11.62 8.69 -0.53
N LEU A 145 -11.18 7.90 0.45
CA LEU A 145 -11.28 6.44 0.43
C LEU A 145 -12.68 5.95 0.75
N HIS A 146 -13.43 6.71 1.53
CA HIS A 146 -14.77 6.38 1.97
C HIS A 146 -15.74 7.50 1.55
N GLY A 147 -16.96 7.14 1.22
CA GLY A 147 -18.03 8.08 0.82
C GLY A 147 -19.41 7.58 1.14
N PRO A 148 -20.42 8.36 0.78
CA PRO A 148 -20.33 9.66 0.11
C PRO A 148 -19.78 10.76 1.02
N GLN A 149 -19.00 11.69 0.43
CA GLN A 149 -18.49 12.87 1.15
C GLN A 149 -19.61 13.89 1.39
N GLY A 150 -20.68 13.82 0.57
CA GLY A 150 -21.77 14.79 0.55
C GLY A 150 -21.34 16.16 0.04
N SER A 151 -22.33 16.99 -0.21
CA SER A 151 -22.25 18.33 -0.76
C SER A 151 -21.61 18.42 -2.17
N ALA A 152 -22.27 19.17 -3.03
CA ALA A 152 -21.73 19.70 -4.28
C ALA A 152 -21.84 21.21 -4.30
N ALA A 153 -21.92 21.84 -3.11
CA ALA A 153 -22.19 23.26 -2.94
C ALA A 153 -21.12 24.18 -3.55
N ALA A 154 -19.90 23.69 -3.77
CA ALA A 154 -18.89 24.41 -4.56
C ALA A 154 -17.92 23.43 -5.23
N TYR A 155 -17.74 23.59 -6.54
CA TYR A 155 -16.73 22.86 -7.30
C TYR A 155 -16.20 23.66 -8.48
N LEU A 156 -14.89 23.54 -8.70
CA LEU A 156 -14.19 24.08 -9.85
C LEU A 156 -14.30 23.08 -11.00
N VAL A 157 -14.52 23.57 -12.21
CA VAL A 157 -14.67 22.74 -13.41
C VAL A 157 -13.87 23.33 -14.59
N THR A 158 -13.26 22.46 -15.40
CA THR A 158 -12.66 22.87 -16.68
C THR A 158 -13.71 22.84 -17.78
N ARG A 159 -13.47 23.56 -18.89
CA ARG A 159 -14.38 23.51 -20.06
C ARG A 159 -14.58 22.08 -20.57
N GLN A 160 -13.49 21.33 -20.72
CA GLN A 160 -13.56 19.92 -21.13
C GLN A 160 -14.26 19.07 -20.08
N GLY A 161 -13.99 19.34 -18.80
CA GLY A 161 -14.66 18.68 -17.68
C GLY A 161 -16.15 18.87 -17.68
N ALA A 162 -16.65 20.09 -17.93
CA ALA A 162 -18.08 20.40 -18.03
C ALA A 162 -18.77 19.61 -19.17
N GLN A 163 -18.14 19.57 -20.36
CA GLN A 163 -18.64 18.78 -21.49
C GLN A 163 -18.75 17.30 -21.15
N ARG A 164 -17.70 16.76 -20.50
CA ARG A 164 -17.67 15.35 -20.08
C ARG A 164 -18.65 15.06 -18.96
N LEU A 165 -18.82 15.97 -17.99
CA LEU A 165 -19.82 15.85 -16.91
C LEU A 165 -21.24 15.80 -17.49
N ILE A 166 -21.62 16.77 -18.37
CA ILE A 166 -22.91 16.78 -19.02
C ILE A 166 -23.15 15.45 -19.79
N SER A 167 -22.16 15.02 -20.59
CA SER A 167 -22.29 13.80 -21.38
C SER A 167 -22.42 12.53 -20.50
N LYS A 168 -21.65 12.42 -19.43
CA LYS A 168 -21.58 11.20 -18.59
C LYS A 168 -22.65 11.14 -17.52
N LEU A 169 -23.15 12.29 -17.09
CA LEU A 169 -24.19 12.43 -16.07
C LEU A 169 -25.49 12.97 -16.64
N ALA A 170 -25.72 12.86 -17.95
CA ALA A 170 -26.97 13.25 -18.60
C ALA A 170 -28.20 12.56 -18.00
N THR A 171 -28.05 11.31 -17.56
CA THR A 171 -29.12 10.52 -16.94
C THR A 171 -28.86 10.37 -15.44
N MET A 172 -29.78 10.88 -14.64
CA MET A 172 -29.72 10.77 -13.19
C MET A 172 -29.97 9.31 -12.75
N THR A 173 -29.00 8.73 -12.05
CA THR A 173 -29.10 7.41 -11.41
C THR A 173 -28.74 7.44 -9.93
N LEU A 174 -28.33 8.61 -9.43
CA LEU A 174 -28.00 8.95 -8.04
C LEU A 174 -28.12 10.47 -7.88
N PRO A 175 -28.28 11.01 -6.66
CA PRO A 175 -28.19 12.45 -6.41
C PRO A 175 -26.88 13.05 -6.90
N TRP A 176 -26.89 14.34 -7.27
CA TRP A 176 -25.77 15.03 -7.93
C TRP A 176 -24.46 14.97 -7.14
N ASP A 177 -24.53 15.22 -5.83
CA ASP A 177 -23.38 15.20 -4.94
C ASP A 177 -22.67 13.84 -4.92
N ILE A 178 -23.44 12.74 -5.01
CA ILE A 178 -22.91 11.37 -5.09
C ILE A 178 -22.43 11.07 -6.51
N ALA A 179 -23.18 11.46 -7.55
CA ALA A 179 -22.84 11.20 -8.94
C ALA A 179 -21.51 11.88 -9.34
N LEU A 180 -21.31 13.13 -8.93
CA LEU A 180 -20.12 13.92 -9.19
C LEU A 180 -18.85 13.28 -8.62
N GLU A 181 -18.91 12.69 -7.42
CA GLU A 181 -17.74 12.10 -6.77
C GLU A 181 -17.38 10.69 -7.24
N ARG A 182 -18.18 10.07 -8.13
CA ARG A 182 -18.00 8.69 -8.60
C ARG A 182 -17.05 8.59 -9.80
N PHE A 183 -15.86 9.18 -9.67
CA PHE A 183 -14.80 9.17 -10.68
C PHE A 183 -14.42 7.75 -11.15
N TRP A 184 -14.56 6.73 -10.30
CA TRP A 184 -14.30 5.32 -10.62
C TRP A 184 -15.32 4.69 -11.58
N ASP A 185 -16.51 5.27 -11.70
CA ASP A 185 -17.59 4.79 -12.56
C ASP A 185 -17.70 5.61 -13.85
N SER A 186 -17.62 6.93 -13.72
CA SER A 186 -17.73 7.86 -14.85
C SER A 186 -16.46 7.95 -15.70
N GLY A 187 -15.30 7.59 -15.16
CA GLY A 187 -14.00 7.78 -15.79
C GLY A 187 -13.56 9.25 -15.88
N LEU A 188 -14.21 10.13 -15.10
CA LEU A 188 -13.85 11.54 -14.98
C LEU A 188 -12.68 11.73 -13.99
N GLU A 189 -11.86 12.74 -14.20
CA GLU A 189 -10.81 13.13 -13.27
C GLU A 189 -11.38 14.11 -12.23
N VAL A 190 -12.04 13.56 -11.20
CA VAL A 190 -12.62 14.35 -10.10
C VAL A 190 -11.79 14.19 -8.85
N TYR A 191 -11.44 15.32 -8.25
CA TYR A 191 -10.72 15.44 -6.99
C TYR A 191 -11.56 16.19 -5.96
N SER A 192 -11.09 16.22 -4.72
CA SER A 192 -11.63 17.08 -3.66
C SER A 192 -10.52 17.69 -2.84
N THR A 193 -10.80 18.83 -2.20
CA THR A 193 -9.94 19.40 -1.18
C THR A 193 -10.16 18.67 0.15
N ARG A 194 -9.10 18.51 0.96
CA ARG A 194 -9.21 17.90 2.28
C ARG A 194 -9.94 18.79 3.28
N LYS A 195 -9.71 20.10 3.19
CA LYS A 195 -10.41 21.13 3.96
C LYS A 195 -11.23 21.99 2.99
N ASN A 196 -12.37 22.45 3.41
CA ASN A 196 -13.21 23.31 2.60
C ASN A 196 -12.48 24.62 2.24
N VAL A 197 -12.58 25.02 0.97
CA VAL A 197 -12.05 26.29 0.46
C VAL A 197 -13.06 27.41 0.71
N LEU A 198 -14.33 27.12 0.53
CA LEU A 198 -15.45 27.99 0.89
C LEU A 198 -16.09 27.50 2.18
N SER A 199 -16.59 28.40 3.01
CA SER A 199 -17.33 28.05 4.22
C SER A 199 -18.78 27.77 3.88
N PHE A 200 -19.47 26.98 4.72
CA PHE A 200 -20.92 26.91 4.68
C PHE A 200 -21.52 28.06 5.49
N THR A 201 -22.63 28.62 5.03
CA THR A 201 -23.41 29.62 5.80
C THR A 201 -24.14 28.94 6.94
N SER A 202 -24.58 29.69 7.95
CA SER A 202 -25.40 29.17 9.04
C SER A 202 -26.72 28.54 8.56
N ARG A 203 -27.22 28.99 7.43
CA ARG A 203 -28.46 28.49 6.79
C ARG A 203 -28.28 27.11 6.14
N SER A 204 -27.04 26.69 5.83
CA SER A 204 -26.77 25.34 5.29
C SER A 204 -27.18 24.20 6.22
N ALA A 205 -27.34 24.48 7.51
CA ALA A 205 -27.85 23.50 8.47
C ALA A 205 -29.32 23.11 8.22
N VAL A 206 -30.08 23.96 7.52
CA VAL A 206 -31.46 23.71 7.12
C VAL A 206 -31.51 23.39 5.62
N SER A 207 -31.43 22.09 5.29
CA SER A 207 -31.43 21.63 3.89
C SER A 207 -32.78 21.92 3.22
N SER A 208 -32.78 22.74 2.17
CA SER A 208 -33.93 22.98 1.31
C SER A 208 -34.40 21.71 0.58
N ILE A 209 -33.51 20.75 0.39
CA ILE A 209 -33.76 19.49 -0.33
C ILE A 209 -34.54 18.51 0.53
N ALA A 210 -34.27 18.41 1.83
CA ALA A 210 -34.89 17.44 2.73
C ALA A 210 -36.24 17.90 3.32
N GLY A 211 -36.65 19.14 3.05
CA GLY A 211 -37.88 19.75 3.55
C GLY A 211 -37.84 20.04 5.08
N PRO A 212 -38.96 20.59 5.65
CA PRO A 212 -39.02 21.03 7.04
C PRO A 212 -38.76 19.93 8.08
N SER A 213 -38.99 18.65 7.73
CA SER A 213 -38.75 17.51 8.61
C SER A 213 -37.28 17.05 8.66
N GLY A 214 -36.40 17.58 7.78
CA GLY A 214 -34.94 17.29 7.75
C GLY A 214 -34.58 15.80 7.59
N SER A 215 -35.57 14.95 7.28
CA SER A 215 -35.40 13.51 7.40
C SER A 215 -35.66 12.73 6.12
N TYR A 216 -34.60 12.20 5.54
CA TYR A 216 -34.71 11.12 4.53
C TYR A 216 -35.24 9.79 5.10
N LYS A 217 -35.56 9.72 6.41
CA LYS A 217 -35.93 8.46 7.08
C LYS A 217 -37.28 7.92 6.56
N GLY A 218 -38.24 8.81 6.30
CA GLY A 218 -39.54 8.43 5.80
C GLY A 218 -39.59 7.88 4.37
N ALA A 219 -38.58 8.23 3.56
CA ALA A 219 -38.46 7.78 2.17
C ALA A 219 -37.71 6.43 2.01
N ARG A 220 -37.19 5.84 3.10
CA ARG A 220 -36.41 4.61 3.03
C ARG A 220 -37.25 3.37 2.83
N PHE A 221 -36.79 2.48 1.96
CA PHE A 221 -37.42 1.16 1.79
C PHE A 221 -37.16 0.26 3.00
N SER A 222 -38.00 -0.76 3.18
CA SER A 222 -37.79 -1.82 4.16
C SER A 222 -36.42 -2.50 3.97
N TRP A 223 -35.83 -3.04 5.03
CA TRP A 223 -34.45 -3.54 5.03
C TRP A 223 -34.20 -4.60 3.96
N TRP A 224 -35.14 -5.50 3.70
CA TRP A 224 -35.02 -6.57 2.71
C TRP A 224 -35.06 -6.06 1.26
N LYS A 225 -35.82 -4.97 0.96
CA LYS A 225 -35.76 -4.29 -0.34
C LYS A 225 -34.42 -3.56 -0.57
N ARG A 226 -33.63 -3.31 0.49
CA ARG A 226 -32.33 -2.64 0.43
C ARG A 226 -31.13 -3.60 0.30
N LEU A 227 -31.33 -4.92 0.18
CA LEU A 227 -30.24 -5.87 -0.03
C LEU A 227 -29.48 -5.57 -1.34
N GLY A 228 -30.21 -5.25 -2.41
CA GLY A 228 -29.62 -4.79 -3.67
C GLY A 228 -28.80 -3.50 -3.52
N THR A 229 -29.31 -2.54 -2.74
CA THR A 229 -28.59 -1.31 -2.41
C THR A 229 -27.29 -1.59 -1.62
N ALA A 230 -27.33 -2.51 -0.67
CA ALA A 230 -26.16 -2.91 0.10
C ALA A 230 -25.08 -3.54 -0.79
N SER A 231 -25.48 -4.45 -1.69
CA SER A 231 -24.61 -5.06 -2.69
C SER A 231 -24.01 -4.01 -3.63
N PHE A 232 -24.85 -3.08 -4.14
CA PHE A 232 -24.38 -1.96 -4.97
C PHE A 232 -23.33 -1.13 -4.22
N ARG A 233 -23.62 -0.71 -2.98
CA ARG A 233 -22.70 0.11 -2.16
C ARG A 233 -21.39 -0.61 -1.86
N ALA A 234 -21.42 -1.90 -1.58
CA ALA A 234 -20.23 -2.70 -1.36
C ALA A 234 -19.36 -2.76 -2.62
N LYS A 235 -19.96 -3.04 -3.79
CA LYS A 235 -19.27 -3.04 -5.09
C LYS A 235 -18.72 -1.66 -5.43
N ASP A 236 -19.51 -0.61 -5.19
CA ASP A 236 -19.14 0.77 -5.46
C ASP A 236 -17.97 1.23 -4.58
N GLN A 237 -18.01 0.91 -3.29
CA GLN A 237 -16.93 1.17 -2.36
C GLN A 237 -15.65 0.40 -2.76
N PHE A 238 -15.78 -0.85 -3.19
CA PHE A 238 -14.65 -1.64 -3.68
C PHE A 238 -14.03 -1.00 -4.95
N ARG A 239 -14.87 -0.56 -5.92
CA ARG A 239 -14.40 0.13 -7.13
C ARG A 239 -13.73 1.47 -6.80
N ARG A 240 -14.25 2.21 -5.81
CA ARG A 240 -13.64 3.45 -5.29
C ARG A 240 -12.24 3.17 -4.74
N LEU A 241 -12.13 2.20 -3.83
CA LEU A 241 -10.83 1.79 -3.24
C LEU A 241 -9.84 1.36 -4.32
N HIS A 242 -10.28 0.48 -5.22
CA HIS A 242 -9.49 0.05 -6.36
C HIS A 242 -8.94 1.24 -7.17
N HIS A 243 -9.80 2.20 -7.54
CA HIS A 243 -9.41 3.35 -8.34
C HIS A 243 -8.45 4.27 -7.58
N VAL A 244 -8.72 4.55 -6.30
CA VAL A 244 -7.86 5.43 -5.48
C VAL A 244 -6.50 4.81 -5.19
N PHE A 245 -6.44 3.48 -4.98
CA PHE A 245 -5.18 2.78 -4.69
C PHE A 245 -4.36 2.45 -5.93
N LEU A 246 -4.99 2.20 -7.06
CA LEU A 246 -4.30 1.68 -8.25
C LEU A 246 -4.08 2.71 -9.36
N ARG A 247 -4.79 3.85 -9.36
CA ARG A 247 -4.44 4.93 -10.31
C ARG A 247 -3.20 5.68 -9.85
N PRO A 248 -2.28 6.01 -10.78
CA PRO A 248 -1.14 6.87 -10.46
C PRO A 248 -1.67 8.23 -9.98
N PRO A 249 -0.96 8.91 -9.06
CA PRO A 249 -1.18 10.33 -8.81
C PRO A 249 -0.91 11.10 -10.10
N LEU A 250 -1.54 12.27 -10.22
CA LEU A 250 -1.48 13.20 -11.36
C LEU A 250 -0.18 13.11 -12.14
N ASP A 251 -0.28 12.94 -13.45
CA ASP A 251 0.82 12.67 -14.36
C ASP A 251 2.06 13.52 -14.07
N SER A 252 3.07 12.86 -13.52
CA SER A 252 4.42 13.30 -13.73
C SER A 252 4.89 12.59 -15.01
N ASP A 253 5.06 13.31 -16.10
CA ASP A 253 5.87 12.82 -17.19
C ASP A 253 7.14 12.27 -16.57
N ALA A 254 7.46 11.01 -16.89
CA ALA A 254 8.66 10.35 -16.41
C ALA A 254 9.85 11.12 -17.02
N ALA A 255 10.26 12.19 -16.34
CA ALA A 255 11.47 12.92 -16.70
C ALA A 255 12.61 11.91 -16.67
N ASP A 256 13.34 11.84 -17.76
CA ASP A 256 14.49 10.93 -17.94
C ASP A 256 15.58 11.35 -16.92
N PHE A 257 15.54 10.71 -15.74
CA PHE A 257 16.46 10.98 -14.64
C PHE A 257 17.84 10.44 -14.96
N THR A 258 18.51 11.06 -15.93
CA THR A 258 19.90 10.77 -16.23
C THR A 258 20.80 11.30 -15.12
N ALA A 259 21.06 10.48 -14.10
CA ALA A 259 22.20 10.72 -13.24
C ALA A 259 23.50 10.75 -14.09
N PRO A 260 24.57 11.45 -13.71
CA PRO A 260 25.78 11.52 -14.49
C PRO A 260 26.26 10.13 -14.91
N ARG A 261 26.68 9.96 -16.16
CA ARG A 261 27.07 8.66 -16.74
C ARG A 261 28.20 8.06 -15.90
N GLN A 262 27.91 6.98 -15.19
CA GLN A 262 28.95 6.23 -14.47
C GLN A 262 29.66 5.28 -15.44
N PRO A 263 30.98 5.11 -15.35
CA PRO A 263 31.69 4.09 -16.11
C PRO A 263 31.06 2.71 -15.94
N LEU A 264 31.09 1.90 -17.01
CA LEU A 264 30.51 0.55 -17.02
C LEU A 264 31.04 -0.30 -15.85
N LEU A 265 32.33 -0.15 -15.55
CA LEU A 265 32.98 -0.86 -14.43
C LEU A 265 32.24 -0.64 -13.10
N TRP A 266 31.89 0.60 -12.78
CA TRP A 266 31.18 0.90 -11.53
C TRP A 266 29.76 0.33 -11.51
N GLN A 267 29.10 0.26 -12.66
CA GLN A 267 27.79 -0.41 -12.75
C GLN A 267 27.90 -1.93 -12.55
N MET A 268 28.93 -2.55 -13.11
CA MET A 268 29.23 -3.97 -12.90
C MET A 268 29.56 -4.28 -11.43
N LEU A 269 30.44 -3.49 -10.83
CA LEU A 269 30.80 -3.63 -9.42
C LEU A 269 29.58 -3.43 -8.50
N ALA A 270 28.73 -2.44 -8.78
CA ALA A 270 27.50 -2.24 -8.04
C ALA A 270 26.52 -3.43 -8.19
N THR A 271 26.41 -4.00 -9.40
CA THR A 271 25.58 -5.19 -9.62
C THR A 271 26.10 -6.38 -8.82
N LEU A 272 27.41 -6.67 -8.87
CA LEU A 272 28.03 -7.74 -8.10
C LEU A 272 27.85 -7.53 -6.59
N LEU A 273 27.99 -6.29 -6.12
CA LEU A 273 27.83 -5.95 -4.72
C LEU A 273 26.37 -6.13 -4.25
N VAL A 274 25.38 -5.76 -5.10
CA VAL A 274 23.97 -6.01 -4.80
C VAL A 274 23.67 -7.52 -4.79
N LEU A 275 24.21 -8.30 -5.71
CA LEU A 275 24.06 -9.76 -5.72
C LEU A 275 24.69 -10.40 -4.46
N ALA A 276 25.87 -9.94 -4.05
CA ALA A 276 26.50 -10.37 -2.79
C ALA A 276 25.67 -9.96 -1.57
N PHE A 277 25.00 -8.81 -1.62
CA PHE A 277 24.13 -8.32 -0.56
C PHE A 277 22.85 -9.15 -0.41
N VAL A 278 22.26 -9.64 -1.50
CA VAL A 278 21.08 -10.51 -1.46
C VAL A 278 21.43 -12.01 -1.44
N SER A 279 22.71 -12.37 -1.37
CA SER A 279 23.20 -13.77 -1.42
C SER A 279 22.60 -14.71 -0.38
N PRO A 280 22.09 -14.27 0.80
CA PRO A 280 21.48 -15.18 1.76
C PRO A 280 20.27 -15.97 1.23
N VAL A 281 19.66 -15.53 0.13
CA VAL A 281 18.58 -16.31 -0.51
C VAL A 281 19.08 -17.58 -1.22
N TRP A 282 20.38 -17.65 -1.51
CA TRP A 282 21.05 -18.79 -2.19
C TRP A 282 21.91 -19.65 -1.28
N ARG A 283 22.50 -19.02 -0.26
CA ARG A 283 23.43 -19.67 0.65
C ARG A 283 23.42 -18.98 2.00
N GLU A 284 23.40 -19.76 3.08
CA GLU A 284 23.54 -19.23 4.42
C GLU A 284 24.98 -18.84 4.72
N ALA A 285 25.30 -17.55 4.54
CA ALA A 285 26.62 -16.97 4.74
C ALA A 285 26.53 -15.49 5.05
N ASP A 286 27.55 -14.95 5.75
CA ASP A 286 27.61 -13.54 6.17
C ASP A 286 28.06 -12.57 5.07
N THR A 287 28.17 -13.02 3.82
CA THR A 287 28.57 -12.20 2.67
C THR A 287 27.75 -10.93 2.52
N TYR A 288 26.44 -10.98 2.88
CA TYR A 288 25.56 -9.83 2.84
C TYR A 288 25.97 -8.72 3.83
N ARG A 289 26.54 -9.05 4.98
CA ARG A 289 27.02 -8.06 5.97
C ARG A 289 28.17 -7.25 5.39
N TYR A 290 29.18 -7.92 4.83
CA TYR A 290 30.32 -7.26 4.19
C TYR A 290 29.86 -6.41 2.99
N ALA A 291 29.01 -6.95 2.14
CA ALA A 291 28.47 -6.23 1.00
C ALA A 291 27.63 -5.03 1.42
N GLY A 292 26.77 -5.18 2.44
CA GLY A 292 25.93 -4.11 2.97
C GLY A 292 26.75 -2.99 3.62
N VAL A 293 27.78 -3.33 4.42
CA VAL A 293 28.70 -2.34 5.00
C VAL A 293 29.45 -1.61 3.90
N LEU A 294 29.91 -2.30 2.85
CA LEU A 294 30.60 -1.67 1.73
C LEU A 294 29.67 -0.74 0.95
N LEU A 295 28.41 -1.15 0.70
CA LEU A 295 27.39 -0.28 0.12
C LEU A 295 27.15 0.97 0.99
N PHE A 296 27.09 0.80 2.30
CA PHE A 296 26.97 1.91 3.25
C PHE A 296 28.16 2.88 3.17
N LEU A 297 29.38 2.38 3.22
CA LEU A 297 30.60 3.20 3.14
C LEU A 297 30.68 3.97 1.81
N VAL A 298 30.44 3.29 0.70
CA VAL A 298 30.37 3.93 -0.63
C VAL A 298 29.30 5.03 -0.63
N GLY A 299 28.16 4.79 0.01
CA GLY A 299 27.10 5.77 0.16
C GLY A 299 27.52 7.01 0.93
N ILE A 300 28.20 6.85 2.06
CA ILE A 300 28.73 7.98 2.86
C ILE A 300 29.72 8.82 2.03
N PHE A 301 30.71 8.18 1.41
CA PHE A 301 31.68 8.90 0.58
C PHE A 301 31.01 9.73 -0.52
N ARG A 302 30.00 9.14 -1.15
CA ARG A 302 29.25 9.85 -2.20
C ARG A 302 28.32 10.92 -1.64
N TRP A 303 27.71 10.69 -0.47
CA TRP A 303 26.89 11.69 0.20
C TRP A 303 27.70 12.95 0.56
N LEU A 304 28.92 12.76 0.98
CA LEU A 304 29.85 13.86 1.30
C LEU A 304 30.41 14.55 0.04
N GLY A 305 30.48 13.87 -1.11
CA GLY A 305 30.96 14.41 -2.38
C GLY A 305 30.01 15.44 -2.98
N LYS A 306 30.59 16.47 -3.67
CA LYS A 306 29.83 17.56 -4.29
C LYS A 306 29.29 17.21 -5.69
N ASP A 307 29.88 16.21 -6.35
CA ASP A 307 29.74 15.99 -7.80
C ASP A 307 28.50 15.24 -8.24
N LEU A 308 27.74 14.69 -7.30
CA LEU A 308 26.63 13.77 -7.62
C LEU A 308 25.30 14.45 -7.79
N TRP A 309 25.17 15.72 -7.41
CA TRP A 309 23.90 16.37 -7.25
C TRP A 309 23.76 17.59 -8.12
N THR A 310 23.49 17.38 -9.39
CA THR A 310 23.08 18.45 -10.29
C THR A 310 21.80 19.18 -9.80
N TYR A 311 21.02 18.50 -8.93
CA TYR A 311 19.71 18.97 -8.46
C TYR A 311 19.57 19.00 -6.92
N GLY A 312 20.67 19.10 -6.17
CA GLY A 312 20.65 19.16 -4.71
C GLY A 312 20.78 17.80 -4.00
N LYS A 313 21.26 17.81 -2.77
CA LYS A 313 21.39 16.60 -1.93
C LYS A 313 20.01 16.15 -1.43
N PRO A 314 19.65 14.85 -1.52
CA PRO A 314 18.42 14.37 -0.94
C PRO A 314 18.48 14.48 0.59
N LEU A 315 17.35 14.86 1.20
CA LEU A 315 17.22 14.87 2.65
C LEU A 315 17.01 13.44 3.15
N ILE A 316 17.68 13.06 4.23
CA ILE A 316 17.52 11.73 4.87
C ILE A 316 16.05 11.49 5.29
N GLY A 317 15.34 12.56 5.64
CA GLY A 317 13.93 12.51 6.06
C GLY A 317 13.76 12.02 7.50
N GLY A 318 12.56 12.27 8.05
CA GLY A 318 12.25 11.93 9.45
C GLY A 318 12.45 10.44 9.79
N VAL A 319 12.11 9.54 8.84
CA VAL A 319 12.28 8.09 9.06
C VAL A 319 13.76 7.68 9.08
N GLY A 320 14.60 8.32 8.30
CA GLY A 320 16.05 8.09 8.39
C GLY A 320 16.61 8.51 9.75
N TYR A 321 16.22 9.69 10.25
CA TYR A 321 16.58 10.11 11.62
C TYR A 321 16.02 9.17 12.68
N LEU A 322 14.82 8.65 12.52
CA LEU A 322 14.24 7.64 13.40
C LEU A 322 15.09 6.35 13.42
N CYS A 323 15.58 5.91 12.27
CA CYS A 323 16.50 4.77 12.19
C CYS A 323 17.81 5.02 12.96
N PHE A 324 18.40 6.22 12.88
CA PHE A 324 19.57 6.59 13.68
C PHE A 324 19.24 6.63 15.17
N ALA A 325 18.14 7.23 15.56
CA ALA A 325 17.68 7.27 16.95
C ALA A 325 17.44 5.87 17.51
N TRP A 326 16.84 4.98 16.73
CA TRP A 326 16.66 3.58 17.09
C TRP A 326 17.99 2.87 17.31
N THR A 327 18.94 3.01 16.38
CA THR A 327 20.28 2.40 16.50
C THR A 327 21.00 2.92 17.73
N PHE A 328 20.92 4.23 18.01
CA PHE A 328 21.51 4.81 19.22
C PHE A 328 20.86 4.25 20.49
N TYR A 329 19.53 4.13 20.50
CA TYR A 329 18.79 3.53 21.62
C TYR A 329 19.22 2.07 21.86
N VAL A 330 19.32 1.25 20.80
CA VAL A 330 19.78 -0.14 20.91
C VAL A 330 21.22 -0.19 21.44
N PHE A 331 22.10 0.64 20.89
CA PHE A 331 23.50 0.73 21.35
C PHE A 331 23.60 1.10 22.83
N ALA A 332 22.87 2.13 23.27
CA ALA A 332 22.85 2.56 24.66
C ALA A 332 22.33 1.45 25.60
N ARG A 333 21.30 0.70 25.17
CA ARG A 333 20.78 -0.44 25.91
C ARG A 333 21.78 -1.59 26.04
N LEU A 334 22.46 -1.93 24.94
CA LEU A 334 23.50 -2.96 24.96
C LEU A 334 24.69 -2.56 25.82
N ALA A 335 25.13 -1.32 25.72
CA ALA A 335 26.20 -0.77 26.58
C ALA A 335 25.80 -0.82 28.06
N ALA A 336 24.59 -0.39 28.41
CA ALA A 336 24.10 -0.42 29.80
C ALA A 336 24.10 -1.86 30.36
N VAL A 337 23.60 -2.85 29.61
CA VAL A 337 23.62 -4.25 30.06
C VAL A 337 25.05 -4.80 30.15
N TYR A 338 25.92 -4.46 29.20
CA TYR A 338 27.31 -4.88 29.24
C TYR A 338 28.05 -4.35 30.50
N PHE A 339 27.90 -3.07 30.83
CA PHE A 339 28.52 -2.48 32.02
C PHE A 339 27.94 -3.01 33.33
N THR A 340 26.71 -3.52 33.35
CA THR A 340 26.10 -4.08 34.56
C THR A 340 26.31 -5.58 34.72
N THR A 341 26.37 -6.33 33.61
CA THR A 341 26.40 -7.81 33.64
C THR A 341 27.66 -8.43 33.03
N GLY A 342 28.47 -7.66 32.32
CA GLY A 342 29.59 -8.16 31.53
C GLY A 342 29.19 -8.97 30.25
N GLN A 343 27.89 -9.06 29.93
CA GLN A 343 27.38 -9.87 28.83
C GLN A 343 26.87 -8.99 27.68
N LEU A 344 27.37 -9.28 26.47
CA LEU A 344 26.90 -8.58 25.24
C LEU A 344 25.64 -9.22 24.65
N GLY A 345 25.27 -10.41 25.04
CA GLY A 345 24.21 -11.21 24.41
C GLY A 345 24.59 -11.75 23.03
N ALA A 346 23.87 -12.79 22.59
CA ALA A 346 24.09 -13.40 21.28
C ALA A 346 23.25 -12.71 20.20
N SER A 347 23.88 -12.36 19.07
CA SER A 347 23.23 -11.82 17.85
C SER A 347 22.41 -10.54 18.05
N GLU A 348 22.75 -9.71 19.01
CA GLU A 348 22.05 -8.42 19.26
C GLU A 348 22.47 -7.33 18.26
N GLY A 349 23.63 -7.48 17.61
CA GLY A 349 24.19 -6.50 16.66
C GLY A 349 23.29 -6.20 15.45
N ILE A 350 22.41 -7.13 15.08
CA ILE A 350 21.48 -6.95 13.95
C ILE A 350 20.50 -5.77 14.16
N TYR A 351 20.13 -5.50 15.39
CA TYR A 351 19.22 -4.42 15.73
C TYR A 351 19.86 -3.02 15.62
N LEU A 352 21.19 -2.95 15.37
CA LEU A 352 21.94 -1.74 15.05
C LEU A 352 21.89 -1.37 13.55
N PHE A 353 21.51 -2.30 12.68
CA PHE A 353 21.50 -2.11 11.21
C PHE A 353 20.57 -0.99 10.70
N PRO A 354 19.49 -0.59 11.37
CA PRO A 354 18.63 0.49 10.88
C PRO A 354 19.37 1.78 10.49
N ALA A 355 20.47 2.15 11.18
CA ALA A 355 21.30 3.30 10.79
C ALA A 355 21.89 3.19 9.37
N LEU A 356 22.07 1.97 8.87
CA LEU A 356 22.67 1.72 7.57
C LEU A 356 21.66 1.79 6.41
N TYR A 357 20.35 1.66 6.69
CA TYR A 357 19.33 1.48 5.67
C TYR A 357 19.19 2.66 4.72
N ALA A 358 19.17 3.87 5.28
CA ALA A 358 19.01 5.10 4.50
C ALA A 358 20.18 5.31 3.53
N THR A 359 21.40 5.13 4.01
CA THR A 359 22.62 5.31 3.21
C THR A 359 22.76 4.22 2.15
N THR A 360 22.43 2.96 2.49
CA THR A 360 22.40 1.87 1.50
C THR A 360 21.40 2.16 0.40
N GLY A 361 20.19 2.64 0.74
CA GLY A 361 19.16 3.03 -0.25
C GLY A 361 19.64 4.15 -1.17
N PHE A 362 20.40 5.10 -0.63
CA PHE A 362 21.04 6.13 -1.41
C PHE A 362 22.10 5.59 -2.39
N THR A 363 22.94 4.65 -1.93
CA THR A 363 23.92 3.99 -2.80
C THR A 363 23.26 3.25 -3.95
N LEU A 364 22.18 2.54 -3.68
CA LEU A 364 21.37 1.90 -4.73
C LEU A 364 20.92 2.92 -5.77
N LEU A 365 20.41 4.09 -5.36
CA LEU A 365 19.99 5.16 -6.27
C LEU A 365 21.17 5.68 -7.10
N ALA A 366 22.34 5.85 -6.50
CA ALA A 366 23.49 6.44 -7.15
C ALA A 366 24.13 5.52 -8.22
N TYR A 367 24.08 4.20 -8.02
CA TYR A 367 24.83 3.25 -8.82
C TYR A 367 24.00 2.24 -9.60
N VAL A 368 22.80 1.86 -9.12
CA VAL A 368 21.95 0.89 -9.80
C VAL A 368 21.09 1.60 -10.85
N ARG A 369 21.61 1.76 -12.06
CA ARG A 369 20.93 2.47 -13.14
C ARG A 369 19.99 1.61 -13.94
N ARG A 370 20.31 0.32 -14.07
CA ARG A 370 19.55 -0.65 -14.84
C ARG A 370 19.09 -1.78 -13.93
N PRO A 371 18.04 -1.57 -13.11
CA PRO A 371 17.54 -2.60 -12.20
C PRO A 371 17.17 -3.90 -12.92
N SER A 372 16.79 -3.81 -14.20
CA SER A 372 16.50 -4.98 -15.04
C SER A 372 17.73 -5.89 -15.27
N ILE A 373 18.94 -5.33 -15.36
CA ILE A 373 20.18 -6.11 -15.47
C ILE A 373 20.45 -6.84 -14.16
N VAL A 374 20.30 -6.13 -13.01
CA VAL A 374 20.46 -6.74 -11.69
C VAL A 374 19.47 -7.89 -11.52
N ALA A 375 18.21 -7.68 -11.90
CA ALA A 375 17.18 -8.72 -11.85
C ALA A 375 17.52 -9.92 -12.76
N ALA A 376 18.00 -9.70 -13.98
CA ALA A 376 18.41 -10.77 -14.87
C ALA A 376 19.60 -11.56 -14.30
N CYS A 377 20.63 -10.87 -13.76
CA CYS A 377 21.76 -11.52 -13.08
C CYS A 377 21.32 -12.32 -11.85
N PHE A 378 20.38 -11.77 -11.08
CA PHE A 378 19.75 -12.48 -9.96
C PHE A 378 19.06 -13.78 -10.42
N MET A 379 18.33 -13.75 -11.54
CA MET A 379 17.67 -14.93 -12.08
C MET A 379 18.66 -16.00 -12.52
N VAL A 380 19.76 -15.60 -13.20
CA VAL A 380 20.81 -16.53 -13.62
C VAL A 380 21.50 -17.16 -12.40
N ALA A 381 21.85 -16.35 -11.40
CA ALA A 381 22.42 -16.86 -10.15
C ALA A 381 21.46 -17.79 -9.42
N SER A 382 20.15 -17.41 -9.36
CA SER A 382 19.12 -18.25 -8.74
C SER A 382 18.99 -19.62 -9.42
N LEU A 383 19.04 -19.66 -10.75
CA LEU A 383 19.03 -20.94 -11.47
C LEU A 383 20.24 -21.80 -11.12
N ALA A 384 21.42 -21.21 -11.13
CA ALA A 384 22.67 -21.92 -10.81
C ALA A 384 22.67 -22.47 -9.38
N PHE A 385 22.32 -21.64 -8.40
CA PHE A 385 22.30 -22.07 -7.00
C PHE A 385 21.18 -23.06 -6.68
N LEU A 386 19.97 -22.87 -7.20
CA LEU A 386 18.88 -23.82 -6.98
C LEU A 386 19.20 -25.17 -7.62
N SER A 387 19.69 -25.19 -8.87
CA SER A 387 20.06 -26.46 -9.52
C SER A 387 21.17 -27.19 -8.80
N ALA A 388 22.19 -26.46 -8.30
CA ALA A 388 23.29 -27.05 -7.54
C ALA A 388 22.89 -27.54 -6.14
N SER A 389 21.87 -26.93 -5.51
CA SER A 389 21.40 -27.29 -4.18
C SER A 389 20.25 -28.32 -4.18
N THR A 390 19.71 -28.67 -5.34
CA THR A 390 18.64 -29.66 -5.44
C THR A 390 19.19 -31.07 -5.22
N GLY A 391 18.73 -31.72 -4.17
CA GLY A 391 19.11 -33.10 -3.85
C GLY A 391 18.36 -34.13 -4.69
N TYR A 392 18.77 -34.28 -5.95
CA TYR A 392 18.06 -35.06 -6.97
C TYR A 392 17.85 -36.53 -6.56
N GLU A 393 18.88 -37.17 -6.01
CA GLU A 393 18.83 -38.57 -5.61
C GLU A 393 17.79 -38.79 -4.49
N ALA A 394 17.84 -38.00 -3.43
CA ALA A 394 16.87 -38.07 -2.34
C ALA A 394 15.43 -37.83 -2.83
N ILE A 395 15.24 -36.86 -3.74
CA ILE A 395 13.93 -36.53 -4.32
C ILE A 395 13.38 -37.70 -5.12
N LEU A 396 14.21 -38.34 -5.96
CA LEU A 396 13.80 -39.51 -6.75
C LEU A 396 13.43 -40.71 -5.86
N GLN A 397 14.06 -40.83 -4.69
CA GLN A 397 13.75 -41.85 -3.68
C GLN A 397 12.56 -41.47 -2.78
N GLY A 398 11.93 -40.30 -3.00
CA GLY A 398 10.85 -39.79 -2.17
C GLY A 398 11.28 -39.34 -0.76
N LEU A 399 12.58 -39.21 -0.53
CA LEU A 399 13.17 -38.74 0.72
C LEU A 399 13.27 -37.23 0.77
N LYS A 400 13.35 -36.70 2.00
CA LYS A 400 13.63 -35.25 2.18
C LYS A 400 15.11 -35.03 1.92
N PRO A 401 15.48 -34.10 0.97
CA PRO A 401 16.87 -33.85 0.64
C PRO A 401 17.60 -33.14 1.79
N GLU A 402 18.89 -33.44 1.94
CA GLU A 402 19.81 -32.64 2.72
C GLU A 402 20.15 -31.35 1.98
N THR A 403 20.43 -30.30 2.73
CA THR A 403 20.75 -28.99 2.16
C THR A 403 22.26 -28.75 2.18
N VAL A 404 22.86 -28.55 1.01
CA VAL A 404 24.32 -28.33 0.86
C VAL A 404 24.73 -26.90 1.18
N LEU A 405 23.85 -25.94 0.88
CA LEU A 405 24.15 -24.49 0.99
C LEU A 405 23.53 -23.82 2.20
N PHE A 406 22.73 -24.55 2.96
CA PHE A 406 22.02 -24.06 4.13
C PHE A 406 22.17 -25.04 5.29
N ASN A 407 22.30 -24.51 6.49
CA ASN A 407 22.41 -25.33 7.71
C ASN A 407 21.07 -25.99 8.09
N ASN A 408 19.96 -25.53 7.53
CA ASN A 408 18.62 -26.02 7.86
C ASN A 408 17.72 -26.03 6.62
N PRO A 409 16.96 -27.12 6.38
CA PRO A 409 16.00 -27.22 5.29
C PRO A 409 14.93 -26.12 5.26
N ILE A 410 14.55 -25.57 6.43
CA ILE A 410 13.60 -24.48 6.51
C ILE A 410 14.19 -23.21 5.85
N HIS A 411 15.47 -22.91 6.10
CA HIS A 411 16.14 -21.75 5.53
C HIS A 411 16.26 -21.86 4.00
N ALA A 412 16.61 -23.04 3.50
CA ALA A 412 16.62 -23.33 2.07
C ALA A 412 15.24 -23.15 1.42
N ALA A 413 14.18 -23.64 2.09
CA ALA A 413 12.80 -23.48 1.60
C ALA A 413 12.36 -22.00 1.57
N ILE A 414 12.78 -21.18 2.55
CA ILE A 414 12.52 -19.74 2.58
C ILE A 414 13.23 -19.06 1.41
N GLY A 415 14.51 -19.40 1.17
CA GLY A 415 15.26 -18.89 0.01
C GLY A 415 14.57 -19.21 -1.31
N ALA A 416 14.18 -20.46 -1.49
CA ALA A 416 13.43 -20.89 -2.69
C ALA A 416 12.09 -20.14 -2.82
N GLY A 417 11.38 -19.85 -1.72
CA GLY A 417 10.15 -19.06 -1.72
C GLY A 417 10.36 -17.62 -2.18
N PHE A 418 11.41 -16.94 -1.71
CA PHE A 418 11.79 -15.62 -2.20
C PHE A 418 12.12 -15.64 -3.69
N ILE A 419 12.94 -16.60 -4.13
CA ILE A 419 13.31 -16.75 -5.54
C ILE A 419 12.08 -17.00 -6.39
N PHE A 420 11.15 -17.85 -5.96
CA PHE A 420 9.90 -18.12 -6.65
C PHE A 420 9.09 -16.85 -6.89
N LEU A 421 8.87 -16.03 -5.85
CA LEU A 421 8.10 -14.79 -5.95
C LEU A 421 8.78 -13.77 -6.87
N CYS A 422 10.11 -13.64 -6.79
CA CYS A 422 10.90 -12.79 -7.69
C CYS A 422 10.82 -13.28 -9.15
N ALA A 423 10.95 -14.58 -9.40
CA ALA A 423 10.89 -15.16 -10.73
C ALA A 423 9.51 -14.99 -11.38
N LEU A 424 8.44 -15.16 -10.60
CA LEU A 424 7.07 -14.92 -11.07
C LEU A 424 6.87 -13.47 -11.54
N GLN A 425 7.35 -12.49 -10.76
CA GLN A 425 7.23 -11.08 -11.12
C GLN A 425 8.16 -10.71 -12.28
N PHE A 426 9.33 -11.33 -12.37
CA PHE A 426 10.23 -11.13 -13.50
C PHE A 426 9.66 -11.68 -14.81
N ALA A 427 8.99 -12.84 -14.79
CA ALA A 427 8.26 -13.38 -15.94
C ALA A 427 7.16 -12.42 -16.42
N ILE A 428 6.38 -11.85 -15.49
CA ILE A 428 5.34 -10.86 -15.83
C ILE A 428 5.96 -9.58 -16.41
N TYR A 429 7.06 -9.10 -15.82
CA TYR A 429 7.80 -7.93 -16.31
C TYR A 429 8.26 -8.12 -17.76
N THR A 430 8.86 -9.26 -18.09
CA THR A 430 9.38 -9.53 -19.44
C THR A 430 8.28 -9.61 -20.50
N THR A 431 7.07 -10.06 -20.12
CA THR A 431 5.93 -10.08 -21.05
C THR A 431 5.39 -8.68 -21.37
N GLN A 432 5.55 -7.72 -20.45
CA GLN A 432 5.02 -6.37 -20.59
C GLN A 432 5.95 -5.42 -21.38
N ARG A 433 7.21 -5.79 -21.57
CA ARG A 433 8.17 -4.97 -22.33
C ARG A 433 7.93 -5.07 -23.83
N SER A 434 7.79 -3.90 -24.48
CA SER A 434 7.66 -3.79 -25.94
C SER A 434 9.00 -3.61 -26.66
N ASP A 435 10.03 -3.16 -25.96
CA ASP A 435 11.34 -2.79 -26.49
C ASP A 435 12.29 -3.98 -26.77
N GLN A 436 11.92 -5.20 -26.38
CA GLN A 436 12.69 -6.39 -26.60
C GLN A 436 12.23 -7.15 -27.87
N GLY A 437 13.18 -7.59 -28.68
CA GLY A 437 12.91 -8.52 -29.80
C GLY A 437 12.33 -9.85 -29.31
N ALA A 438 11.61 -10.56 -30.18
CA ALA A 438 10.94 -11.82 -29.85
C ALA A 438 11.89 -12.88 -29.23
N GLY A 439 13.11 -13.03 -29.76
CA GLY A 439 14.10 -13.96 -29.22
C GLY A 439 14.54 -13.65 -27.78
N GLY A 440 14.72 -12.36 -27.45
CA GLY A 440 15.08 -11.95 -26.09
C GLY A 440 13.95 -12.25 -25.09
N LYS A 441 12.70 -12.03 -25.44
CA LYS A 441 11.54 -12.37 -24.61
C LYS A 441 11.45 -13.87 -24.34
N VAL A 442 11.63 -14.70 -25.36
CA VAL A 442 11.61 -16.16 -25.24
C VAL A 442 12.72 -16.63 -24.28
N LEU A 443 13.94 -16.11 -24.42
CA LEU A 443 15.05 -16.47 -23.54
C LEU A 443 14.76 -16.15 -22.07
N PHE A 444 14.28 -14.94 -21.75
CA PHE A 444 13.94 -14.56 -20.39
C PHE A 444 12.73 -15.33 -19.84
N TRP A 445 11.79 -15.71 -20.70
CA TRP A 445 10.69 -16.58 -20.34
C TRP A 445 11.16 -17.99 -19.97
N LEU A 446 12.04 -18.59 -20.79
CA LEU A 446 12.64 -19.88 -20.48
C LEU A 446 13.46 -19.86 -19.20
N LEU A 447 14.25 -18.81 -18.98
CA LEU A 447 15.00 -18.62 -17.73
C LEU A 447 14.05 -18.54 -16.52
N SER A 448 12.98 -17.75 -16.61
CA SER A 448 12.00 -17.62 -15.53
C SER A 448 11.28 -18.94 -15.26
N ALA A 449 10.89 -19.67 -16.30
CA ALA A 449 10.25 -20.96 -16.17
C ALA A 449 11.17 -22.01 -15.50
N ALA A 450 12.44 -22.06 -15.90
CA ALA A 450 13.42 -22.93 -15.27
C ALA A 450 13.60 -22.63 -13.79
N VAL A 451 13.77 -21.33 -13.43
CA VAL A 451 13.90 -20.91 -12.02
C VAL A 451 12.65 -21.26 -11.22
N LEU A 452 11.45 -21.04 -11.77
CA LEU A 452 10.18 -21.37 -11.11
C LEU A 452 10.06 -22.89 -10.86
N ILE A 453 10.43 -23.73 -11.84
CA ILE A 453 10.40 -25.18 -11.70
C ILE A 453 11.34 -25.62 -10.57
N PHE A 454 12.60 -25.19 -10.58
CA PHE A 454 13.55 -25.54 -9.54
C PHE A 454 13.14 -25.02 -8.16
N ALA A 455 12.58 -23.81 -8.09
CA ALA A 455 12.06 -23.25 -6.83
C ALA A 455 10.90 -24.11 -6.28
N VAL A 456 9.93 -24.49 -7.11
CA VAL A 456 8.80 -25.35 -6.72
C VAL A 456 9.29 -26.71 -6.25
N VAL A 457 10.19 -27.35 -7.01
CA VAL A 457 10.76 -28.66 -6.66
C VAL A 457 11.40 -28.60 -5.25
N ASN A 458 12.24 -27.57 -5.00
CA ASN A 458 12.87 -27.40 -3.68
C ASN A 458 11.84 -27.10 -2.57
N ILE A 459 10.86 -26.23 -2.80
CA ILE A 459 9.81 -25.90 -1.80
C ILE A 459 9.01 -27.14 -1.40
N VAL A 460 8.66 -27.98 -2.37
CA VAL A 460 7.88 -29.20 -2.12
C VAL A 460 8.75 -30.26 -1.41
N ALA A 461 9.97 -30.51 -1.93
CA ALA A 461 10.86 -31.53 -1.40
C ALA A 461 11.32 -31.26 0.05
N LEU A 462 11.55 -29.99 0.40
CA LEU A 462 12.00 -29.58 1.73
C LEU A 462 10.89 -29.65 2.81
N ARG A 463 9.62 -29.83 2.41
CA ARG A 463 8.45 -30.10 3.29
C ARG A 463 8.30 -29.10 4.45
N SER A 464 8.52 -27.81 4.21
CA SER A 464 8.40 -26.77 5.23
C SER A 464 6.98 -26.19 5.28
N LYS A 465 6.18 -26.57 6.30
CA LYS A 465 4.78 -26.17 6.49
C LYS A 465 4.61 -24.65 6.57
N GLY A 466 5.48 -23.96 7.30
CA GLY A 466 5.43 -22.51 7.47
C GLY A 466 5.71 -21.77 6.16
N VAL A 467 6.60 -22.29 5.32
CA VAL A 467 6.91 -21.73 4.00
C VAL A 467 5.74 -21.92 3.03
N TRP A 468 5.07 -23.09 3.05
CA TRP A 468 3.89 -23.34 2.23
C TRP A 468 2.76 -22.37 2.56
N LEU A 469 2.48 -22.18 3.86
CA LEU A 469 1.46 -21.21 4.30
C LEU A 469 1.81 -19.78 3.89
N ALA A 470 3.05 -19.39 4.08
CA ALA A 470 3.52 -18.05 3.71
C ALA A 470 3.44 -17.81 2.20
N LEU A 471 3.80 -18.81 1.40
CA LEU A 471 3.72 -18.72 -0.05
C LEU A 471 2.27 -18.66 -0.54
N ALA A 472 1.39 -19.47 0.02
CA ALA A 472 -0.04 -19.45 -0.29
C ALA A 472 -0.66 -18.07 -0.02
N ALA A 473 -0.35 -17.46 1.11
CA ALA A 473 -0.82 -16.11 1.44
C ALA A 473 -0.25 -15.04 0.50
N ALA A 474 1.04 -15.12 0.15
CA ALA A 474 1.66 -14.20 -0.80
C ALA A 474 1.06 -14.32 -2.22
N LEU A 475 0.79 -15.55 -2.66
CA LEU A 475 0.12 -15.81 -3.95
C LEU A 475 -1.33 -15.32 -3.95
N LEU A 476 -2.07 -15.55 -2.88
CA LEU A 476 -3.44 -15.03 -2.72
C LEU A 476 -3.44 -13.50 -2.80
N LEU A 477 -2.50 -12.83 -2.12
CA LEU A 477 -2.34 -11.38 -2.24
C LEU A 477 -2.09 -10.95 -3.69
N LEU A 478 -1.21 -11.64 -4.42
CA LEU A 478 -0.93 -11.33 -5.82
C LEU A 478 -2.16 -11.52 -6.71
N VAL A 479 -2.95 -12.58 -6.48
CA VAL A 479 -4.23 -12.79 -7.17
C VAL A 479 -5.18 -11.62 -6.88
N VAL A 480 -5.35 -11.23 -5.62
CA VAL A 480 -6.18 -10.10 -5.23
C VAL A 480 -5.71 -8.81 -5.91
N LEU A 481 -4.41 -8.50 -5.88
CA LEU A 481 -3.85 -7.32 -6.55
C LEU A 481 -4.05 -7.35 -8.07
N THR A 482 -4.02 -8.53 -8.68
CA THR A 482 -4.24 -8.72 -10.12
C THR A 482 -5.71 -8.52 -10.49
N VAL A 483 -6.62 -9.09 -9.71
CA VAL A 483 -8.07 -8.93 -9.88
C VAL A 483 -8.49 -7.46 -9.68
N LEU A 484 -7.90 -6.79 -8.69
CA LEU A 484 -8.15 -5.37 -8.40
C LEU A 484 -7.75 -4.42 -9.55
N ARG A 485 -6.92 -4.85 -10.51
CA ARG A 485 -6.62 -4.07 -11.72
C ARG A 485 -7.82 -3.87 -12.65
N GLY A 486 -8.92 -4.62 -12.45
CA GLY A 486 -10.25 -4.37 -13.04
C GLY A 486 -10.38 -4.61 -14.55
N SER A 487 -9.32 -4.93 -15.26
CA SER A 487 -9.38 -5.32 -16.67
C SER A 487 -9.81 -6.80 -16.76
N ARG A 488 -10.76 -7.10 -17.67
CA ARG A 488 -11.25 -8.46 -17.90
C ARG A 488 -10.13 -9.49 -18.11
N ARG A 489 -9.04 -9.09 -18.79
CA ARG A 489 -7.86 -9.95 -19.01
C ARG A 489 -7.15 -10.29 -17.71
N TYR A 490 -6.95 -9.31 -16.80
CA TYR A 490 -6.29 -9.55 -15.51
C TYR A 490 -7.15 -10.38 -14.56
N VAL A 491 -8.47 -10.21 -14.60
CA VAL A 491 -9.40 -11.06 -13.84
C VAL A 491 -9.30 -12.52 -14.31
N LEU A 492 -9.31 -12.76 -15.62
CA LEU A 492 -9.16 -14.12 -16.18
C LEU A 492 -7.80 -14.74 -15.83
N VAL A 493 -6.71 -13.97 -15.91
CA VAL A 493 -5.37 -14.43 -15.50
C VAL A 493 -5.33 -14.76 -14.01
N GLY A 494 -5.90 -13.91 -13.17
CA GLY A 494 -6.00 -14.16 -11.72
C GLY A 494 -6.83 -15.40 -11.39
N MET A 495 -7.96 -15.57 -12.05
CA MET A 495 -8.79 -16.78 -11.91
C MET A 495 -8.07 -18.05 -12.40
N GLY A 496 -7.39 -17.98 -13.54
CA GLY A 496 -6.56 -19.07 -14.04
C GLY A 496 -5.44 -19.46 -13.07
N ALA A 497 -4.75 -18.47 -12.51
CA ALA A 497 -3.73 -18.70 -11.49
C ALA A 497 -4.32 -19.35 -10.22
N LEU A 498 -5.51 -18.90 -9.78
CA LEU A 498 -6.21 -19.50 -8.63
C LEU A 498 -6.57 -20.95 -8.92
N VAL A 499 -7.09 -21.27 -10.10
CA VAL A 499 -7.41 -22.64 -10.51
C VAL A 499 -6.15 -23.50 -10.51
N LEU A 500 -5.03 -23.02 -11.05
CA LEU A 500 -3.76 -23.74 -11.06
C LEU A 500 -3.25 -24.01 -9.64
N ILE A 501 -3.40 -23.04 -8.72
CA ILE A 501 -3.07 -23.22 -7.29
C ILE A 501 -3.94 -24.31 -6.68
N LEU A 502 -5.26 -24.28 -6.91
CA LEU A 502 -6.19 -25.28 -6.40
C LEU A 502 -5.92 -26.69 -6.97
N VAL A 503 -5.62 -26.79 -8.27
CA VAL A 503 -5.22 -28.04 -8.92
C VAL A 503 -3.90 -28.55 -8.33
N GLY A 504 -2.90 -27.68 -8.15
CA GLY A 504 -1.63 -28.04 -7.50
C GLY A 504 -1.84 -28.54 -6.05
N LEU A 505 -2.69 -27.88 -5.28
CA LEU A 505 -3.07 -28.32 -3.93
C LEU A 505 -3.79 -29.67 -3.95
N PHE A 506 -4.68 -29.90 -4.91
CA PHE A 506 -5.38 -31.16 -5.06
C PHE A 506 -4.42 -32.33 -5.35
N PHE A 507 -3.51 -32.19 -6.32
CA PHE A 507 -2.50 -33.22 -6.62
C PHE A 507 -1.46 -33.39 -5.50
N SER A 508 -1.21 -32.35 -4.71
CA SER A 508 -0.31 -32.40 -3.56
C SER A 508 -1.01 -32.84 -2.28
N TYR A 509 -2.31 -33.16 -2.30
CA TYR A 509 -3.11 -33.46 -1.10
C TYR A 509 -2.52 -34.58 -0.24
N GLY A 510 -2.03 -35.65 -0.86
CA GLY A 510 -1.40 -36.76 -0.13
C GLY A 510 -0.15 -36.31 0.64
N ILE A 511 0.70 -35.49 0.04
CA ILE A 511 1.90 -34.94 0.68
C ILE A 511 1.49 -33.89 1.74
N LEU A 512 0.50 -33.06 1.46
CA LEU A 512 -0.01 -32.07 2.40
C LEU A 512 -0.63 -32.74 3.63
N SER A 513 -1.51 -33.69 3.44
CA SER A 513 -2.21 -34.39 4.53
C SER A 513 -1.24 -35.16 5.43
N SER A 514 -0.30 -35.89 4.84
CA SER A 514 0.73 -36.63 5.60
C SER A 514 1.72 -35.70 6.31
N THR A 515 1.98 -34.49 5.76
CA THR A 515 2.95 -33.55 6.34
C THR A 515 2.29 -32.58 7.33
N ALA A 516 1.10 -32.09 7.05
CA ALA A 516 0.45 -31.00 7.79
C ALA A 516 -0.81 -31.41 8.55
N GLY A 517 -1.38 -32.60 8.32
CA GLY A 517 -2.64 -33.03 8.90
C GLY A 517 -2.69 -32.93 10.43
N ASP A 518 -1.69 -33.50 11.11
CA ASP A 518 -1.59 -33.48 12.59
C ASP A 518 -1.46 -32.04 13.11
N THR A 519 -0.74 -31.19 12.36
CA THR A 519 -0.57 -29.77 12.73
C THR A 519 -1.87 -28.99 12.59
N LEU A 520 -2.65 -29.23 11.52
CA LEU A 520 -3.95 -28.59 11.33
C LEU A 520 -4.96 -29.05 12.38
N ALA A 521 -5.00 -30.35 12.69
CA ALA A 521 -5.83 -30.90 13.76
C ALA A 521 -5.45 -30.29 15.13
N PHE A 522 -4.14 -30.14 15.39
CA PHE A 522 -3.63 -29.48 16.59
C PHE A 522 -4.06 -28.01 16.67
N VAL A 523 -3.90 -27.25 15.60
CA VAL A 523 -4.32 -25.83 15.55
C VAL A 523 -5.82 -25.70 15.79
N GLY A 524 -6.65 -26.54 15.17
CA GLY A 524 -8.09 -26.55 15.39
C GLY A 524 -8.46 -26.77 16.85
N ARG A 525 -7.87 -27.77 17.49
CA ARG A 525 -8.07 -28.07 18.95
C ARG A 525 -7.61 -26.89 19.82
N SER A 526 -6.44 -26.32 19.53
CA SER A 526 -5.89 -25.20 20.30
C SER A 526 -6.75 -23.94 20.20
N ILE A 527 -7.33 -23.64 19.04
CA ILE A 527 -8.26 -22.52 18.87
C ILE A 527 -9.54 -22.77 19.69
N THR A 528 -10.11 -23.97 19.63
CA THR A 528 -11.30 -24.32 20.41
C THR A 528 -11.02 -24.19 21.91
N ASP A 529 -9.89 -24.72 22.39
CA ASP A 529 -9.50 -24.64 23.80
C ASP A 529 -9.24 -23.18 24.24
N ALA A 530 -8.57 -22.38 23.40
CA ALA A 530 -8.33 -20.97 23.68
C ALA A 530 -9.62 -20.12 23.75
N THR A 531 -10.63 -20.46 22.94
CA THR A 531 -11.93 -19.78 22.98
C THR A 531 -12.77 -20.19 24.20
N THR A 532 -12.58 -21.40 24.72
CA THR A 532 -13.34 -21.94 25.83
C THR A 532 -12.69 -21.65 27.18
N ASN A 533 -11.39 -21.84 27.30
CA ASN A 533 -10.64 -21.81 28.56
C ASN A 533 -9.66 -20.64 28.68
N GLY A 534 -9.57 -19.80 27.64
CA GLY A 534 -8.61 -18.70 27.53
C GLY A 534 -7.23 -19.15 27.04
N VAL A 535 -6.48 -18.17 26.48
CA VAL A 535 -5.21 -18.44 25.77
C VAL A 535 -4.13 -19.04 26.68
N GLY A 536 -4.06 -18.60 27.95
CA GLY A 536 -3.05 -19.10 28.91
C GLY A 536 -3.25 -20.57 29.25
N SER A 537 -4.49 -20.97 29.56
CA SER A 537 -4.85 -22.37 29.88
C SER A 537 -4.69 -23.25 28.64
N ALA A 538 -5.11 -22.78 27.46
CA ALA A 538 -4.95 -23.56 26.23
C ALA A 538 -3.48 -23.80 25.89
N LEU A 539 -2.59 -22.83 26.14
CA LEU A 539 -1.14 -22.98 25.97
C LEU A 539 -0.58 -24.07 26.89
N GLU A 540 -0.98 -24.03 28.17
CA GLU A 540 -0.54 -25.01 29.16
C GLU A 540 -1.08 -26.41 28.85
N HIS A 541 -2.36 -26.57 28.48
CA HIS A 541 -2.97 -27.81 28.04
C HIS A 541 -2.25 -28.38 26.82
N ALA A 542 -1.95 -27.52 25.81
CA ALA A 542 -1.24 -27.94 24.62
C ALA A 542 0.19 -28.43 24.90
N ILE A 543 0.90 -27.83 25.86
CA ILE A 543 2.24 -28.27 26.28
C ILE A 543 2.18 -29.60 26.99
N LYS A 544 1.16 -29.86 27.82
CA LYS A 544 1.01 -31.11 28.60
C LYS A 544 0.43 -32.25 27.78
N SER A 545 -0.27 -31.98 26.69
CA SER A 545 -0.95 -32.96 25.88
C SER A 545 0.01 -33.86 25.08
N ASP A 546 -0.21 -35.17 25.09
CA ASP A 546 0.51 -36.12 24.24
C ASP A 546 0.05 -36.11 22.78
N LEU A 547 -1.11 -35.49 22.50
CA LEU A 547 -1.63 -35.29 21.14
C LEU A 547 -0.99 -34.08 20.42
N THR A 548 -0.13 -33.35 21.10
CA THR A 548 0.58 -32.20 20.51
C THR A 548 1.84 -32.71 19.80
N PRO A 549 2.01 -32.39 18.49
CA PRO A 549 3.22 -32.77 17.77
C PRO A 549 4.47 -32.25 18.48
N VAL A 550 5.53 -33.05 18.57
CA VAL A 550 6.77 -32.75 19.31
C VAL A 550 7.33 -31.37 18.95
N SER A 551 7.45 -31.10 17.65
CA SER A 551 7.95 -29.80 17.16
C SER A 551 7.05 -28.60 17.50
N ALA A 552 5.75 -28.81 17.72
CA ALA A 552 4.84 -27.77 18.21
C ALA A 552 5.00 -27.59 19.71
N LYS A 553 5.10 -28.68 20.47
CA LYS A 553 5.28 -28.68 21.92
C LYS A 553 6.55 -27.93 22.33
N GLU A 554 7.68 -28.19 21.68
CA GLU A 554 8.94 -27.47 21.91
C GLU A 554 8.78 -25.96 21.67
N ARG A 555 8.14 -25.57 20.56
CA ARG A 555 7.87 -24.13 20.28
C ARG A 555 6.96 -23.49 21.32
N LEU A 556 5.92 -24.18 21.77
CA LEU A 556 5.02 -23.66 22.80
C LEU A 556 5.74 -23.44 24.13
N MET A 557 6.65 -24.34 24.52
CA MET A 557 7.51 -24.17 25.70
C MET A 557 8.39 -22.91 25.56
N LEU A 558 9.03 -22.72 24.41
CA LEU A 558 9.83 -21.54 24.13
C LEU A 558 9.00 -20.25 24.16
N TRP A 559 7.80 -20.28 23.58
CA TRP A 559 6.88 -19.13 23.56
C TRP A 559 6.34 -18.81 24.94
N SER A 560 6.05 -19.82 25.77
CA SER A 560 5.63 -19.63 27.17
C SER A 560 6.69 -18.83 27.94
N ASN A 561 7.94 -19.28 27.92
CA ASN A 561 9.05 -18.57 28.55
C ASN A 561 9.23 -17.15 28.01
N ALA A 562 9.18 -16.99 26.65
CA ALA A 562 9.31 -15.69 26.01
C ALA A 562 8.19 -14.72 26.42
N LEU A 563 6.94 -15.19 26.50
CA LEU A 563 5.80 -14.38 26.93
C LEU A 563 5.90 -13.97 28.40
N GLU A 564 6.41 -14.84 29.26
CA GLU A 564 6.66 -14.49 30.66
C GLU A 564 7.73 -13.41 30.80
N ILE A 565 8.85 -13.51 30.10
CA ILE A 565 9.89 -12.46 30.08
C ILE A 565 9.29 -11.14 29.56
N TRP A 566 8.55 -11.20 28.46
CA TRP A 566 7.93 -10.02 27.89
C TRP A 566 6.91 -9.36 28.82
N LYS A 567 6.13 -10.13 29.59
CA LYS A 567 5.20 -9.57 30.59
C LYS A 567 5.91 -8.71 31.63
N HIS A 568 7.14 -9.06 32.02
CA HIS A 568 7.93 -8.23 32.97
C HIS A 568 8.49 -6.97 32.32
N HIS A 569 8.71 -6.97 31.00
CA HIS A 569 9.30 -5.86 30.24
C HIS A 569 8.47 -5.48 29.00
N PRO A 570 7.17 -5.12 29.13
CA PRO A 570 6.25 -5.06 28.00
C PRO A 570 6.57 -3.95 26.98
N ILE A 571 7.06 -2.78 27.46
CA ILE A 571 7.22 -1.60 26.61
C ILE A 571 8.56 -1.63 25.89
N PHE A 572 9.66 -1.83 26.61
CA PHE A 572 11.03 -1.72 26.06
C PHE A 572 11.80 -3.05 25.99
N GLY A 573 11.21 -4.14 26.43
CA GLY A 573 11.86 -5.44 26.48
C GLY A 573 13.02 -5.54 27.46
N ALA A 574 13.61 -6.74 27.58
CA ALA A 574 14.71 -7.04 28.50
C ALA A 574 16.12 -6.76 27.92
N SER A 575 16.25 -6.35 26.62
CA SER A 575 17.54 -6.28 25.91
C SER A 575 18.29 -7.61 25.99
N SER A 576 19.62 -7.61 26.06
CA SER A 576 20.45 -8.82 26.24
C SER A 576 20.29 -9.49 27.63
N ALA A 577 19.70 -8.82 28.61
CA ALA A 577 19.42 -9.40 29.95
C ALA A 577 18.37 -10.53 29.90
N TRP A 578 17.63 -10.70 28.80
CA TRP A 578 16.69 -11.81 28.63
C TRP A 578 17.31 -13.21 28.83
N LEU A 579 18.61 -13.34 28.55
CA LEU A 579 19.35 -14.60 28.76
C LEU A 579 19.41 -15.00 30.24
N THR A 580 19.63 -14.03 31.12
CA THR A 580 19.64 -14.27 32.56
C THR A 580 18.25 -14.62 33.08
N GLU A 581 17.22 -13.91 32.56
CA GLU A 581 15.82 -14.20 32.94
C GLU A 581 15.35 -15.57 32.43
N TRP A 582 15.84 -16.01 31.26
CA TRP A 582 15.52 -17.32 30.69
C TRP A 582 15.87 -18.47 31.63
N GLN A 583 17.01 -18.39 32.32
CA GLN A 583 17.48 -19.44 33.23
C GLN A 583 16.54 -19.64 34.44
N ASN A 584 15.73 -18.65 34.75
CA ASN A 584 14.76 -18.70 35.86
C ASN A 584 13.36 -19.10 35.42
N ARG A 585 13.16 -19.57 34.15
CA ARG A 585 11.86 -19.95 33.61
C ARG A 585 11.62 -21.46 33.64
N ALA A 586 10.35 -21.88 33.57
CA ALA A 586 9.93 -23.26 33.70
C ALA A 586 10.59 -24.21 32.68
N TYR A 587 10.82 -23.72 31.45
CA TYR A 587 11.38 -24.52 30.36
C TYR A 587 12.79 -24.08 29.99
N HIS A 588 13.62 -23.66 30.96
CA HIS A 588 14.98 -23.19 30.76
C HIS A 588 15.95 -24.23 30.17
N THR A 589 15.65 -25.52 30.36
CA THR A 589 16.45 -26.62 29.82
C THR A 589 16.36 -26.82 28.31
N GLN A 590 15.42 -26.15 27.67
CA GLN A 590 15.36 -26.11 26.19
C GLN A 590 16.56 -25.32 25.66
N ILE A 591 17.46 -26.02 24.98
CA ILE A 591 18.78 -25.50 24.55
C ILE A 591 18.66 -24.79 23.17
N TYR A 592 17.72 -23.89 23.02
CA TYR A 592 17.60 -23.10 21.80
C TYR A 592 17.89 -21.61 22.08
N ASP A 593 18.84 -21.03 21.38
CA ASP A 593 19.15 -19.60 21.46
C ASP A 593 18.11 -18.71 20.74
N VAL A 594 17.01 -19.30 20.28
CA VAL A 594 15.98 -18.65 19.46
C VAL A 594 14.58 -19.12 19.87
N PHE A 595 13.59 -18.22 19.81
CA PHE A 595 12.21 -18.54 20.18
C PHE A 595 11.40 -19.20 19.04
N HIS A 596 11.99 -19.43 17.88
CA HIS A 596 11.28 -19.88 16.67
C HIS A 596 10.04 -19.03 16.34
N ASN A 597 10.10 -17.73 16.65
CA ASN A 597 9.09 -16.73 16.34
C ASN A 597 9.76 -15.36 16.31
N GLY A 598 9.89 -14.77 15.13
CA GLY A 598 10.60 -13.52 14.93
C GLY A 598 9.94 -12.32 15.64
N TYR A 599 8.65 -12.35 15.88
CA TYR A 599 7.96 -11.29 16.62
C TYR A 599 8.29 -11.37 18.12
N LEU A 600 8.35 -12.57 18.69
CA LEU A 600 8.76 -12.77 20.08
C LEU A 600 10.24 -12.43 20.29
N GLU A 601 11.09 -12.66 19.27
CA GLU A 601 12.49 -12.22 19.32
C GLU A 601 12.61 -10.70 19.51
N ILE A 602 11.78 -9.93 18.83
CA ILE A 602 11.74 -8.47 18.96
C ILE A 602 11.05 -8.06 20.28
N ALA A 603 9.92 -8.70 20.61
CA ALA A 603 9.12 -8.36 21.79
C ALA A 603 9.90 -8.57 23.10
N VAL A 604 10.60 -9.70 23.23
CA VAL A 604 11.41 -9.99 24.43
C VAL A 604 12.55 -9.01 24.59
N ARG A 605 13.21 -8.61 23.49
CA ARG A 605 14.38 -7.72 23.54
C ARG A 605 14.02 -6.24 23.62
N TYR A 606 12.99 -5.81 22.88
CA TYR A 606 12.67 -4.39 22.69
C TYR A 606 11.19 -4.04 22.93
N GLY A 607 10.39 -4.99 23.40
CA GLY A 607 9.00 -4.79 23.77
C GLY A 607 8.10 -4.34 22.63
N ILE A 608 7.01 -3.67 22.98
CA ILE A 608 6.10 -3.05 22.01
C ILE A 608 6.82 -1.95 21.21
N ALA A 609 7.78 -1.23 21.81
CA ALA A 609 8.57 -0.22 21.11
C ALA A 609 9.30 -0.80 19.90
N GLY A 610 9.93 -1.99 20.03
CA GLY A 610 10.60 -2.67 18.94
C GLY A 610 9.63 -3.15 17.86
N LEU A 611 8.53 -3.78 18.26
CA LEU A 611 7.48 -4.22 17.32
C LEU A 611 6.91 -3.04 16.51
N THR A 612 6.62 -1.93 17.21
CA THR A 612 6.07 -0.72 16.57
C THR A 612 7.09 -0.08 15.62
N PHE A 613 8.36 0.01 16.02
CA PHE A 613 9.42 0.56 15.17
C PHE A 613 9.54 -0.22 13.85
N TYR A 614 9.67 -1.55 13.89
CA TYR A 614 9.81 -2.36 12.69
C TYR A 614 8.53 -2.38 11.85
N ALA A 615 7.35 -2.48 12.47
CA ALA A 615 6.09 -2.38 11.76
C ALA A 615 5.95 -1.04 11.02
N PHE A 616 6.23 0.07 11.71
CA PHE A 616 6.20 1.41 11.11
C PHE A 616 7.20 1.53 9.94
N LEU A 617 8.44 1.07 10.13
CA LEU A 617 9.49 1.12 9.11
C LEU A 617 9.08 0.37 7.83
N PHE A 618 8.58 -0.86 7.95
CA PHE A 618 8.21 -1.66 6.79
C PHE A 618 6.91 -1.17 6.13
N ILE A 619 5.94 -0.67 6.89
CA ILE A 619 4.73 -0.02 6.34
C ILE A 619 5.12 1.26 5.59
N TRP A 620 6.02 2.08 6.16
CA TRP A 620 6.53 3.26 5.48
C TRP A 620 7.30 2.90 4.21
N SER A 621 8.20 1.92 4.27
CA SER A 621 8.95 1.43 3.10
C SER A 621 8.02 0.94 2.01
N ALA A 622 7.02 0.11 2.34
CA ALA A 622 6.02 -0.36 1.40
C ALA A 622 5.25 0.80 0.74
N ARG A 623 4.90 1.83 1.51
CA ARG A 623 4.27 3.05 0.96
C ARG A 623 5.18 3.79 -0.01
N GLN A 624 6.51 3.90 0.28
CA GLN A 624 7.44 4.55 -0.65
C GLN A 624 7.55 3.79 -1.97
N VAL A 625 7.68 2.46 -1.90
CA VAL A 625 7.72 1.60 -3.10
C VAL A 625 6.42 1.68 -3.89
N GLN A 626 5.26 1.61 -3.22
CA GLN A 626 3.95 1.76 -3.84
C GLN A 626 3.80 3.11 -4.56
N GLN A 627 4.20 4.19 -3.90
CA GLN A 627 4.10 5.53 -4.47
C GLN A 627 5.06 5.72 -5.66
N ALA A 628 6.27 5.16 -5.60
CA ALA A 628 7.20 5.17 -6.74
C ALA A 628 6.65 4.39 -7.94
N ALA A 629 6.01 3.24 -7.71
CA ALA A 629 5.35 2.47 -8.78
C ALA A 629 4.14 3.23 -9.37
N ARG A 630 3.35 3.90 -8.53
CA ARG A 630 2.20 4.71 -8.97
C ARG A 630 2.62 5.90 -9.83
N THR A 631 3.76 6.54 -9.49
CA THR A 631 4.33 7.65 -10.25
C THR A 631 5.18 7.18 -11.44
N LYS A 632 5.12 5.89 -11.80
CA LYS A 632 5.89 5.30 -12.91
C LYS A 632 7.42 5.48 -12.80
N LEU A 633 7.93 5.81 -11.61
CA LEU A 633 9.36 5.91 -11.35
C LEU A 633 10.03 4.53 -11.24
N ILE A 634 9.25 3.50 -10.91
CA ILE A 634 9.64 2.10 -10.97
C ILE A 634 8.52 1.29 -11.63
N GLU A 635 8.85 0.10 -12.10
CA GLU A 635 7.88 -0.81 -12.70
C GLU A 635 6.84 -1.32 -11.67
N PRO A 636 5.57 -1.45 -12.06
CA PRO A 636 4.53 -1.99 -11.18
C PRO A 636 4.83 -3.39 -10.64
N THR A 637 5.53 -4.21 -11.44
CA THR A 637 5.98 -5.55 -11.02
C THR A 637 6.98 -5.51 -9.87
N ALA A 638 7.80 -4.46 -9.75
CA ALA A 638 8.69 -4.26 -8.61
C ALA A 638 7.89 -4.03 -7.31
N TRP A 639 6.78 -3.29 -7.36
CA TRP A 639 5.86 -3.16 -6.22
C TRP A 639 5.23 -4.50 -5.85
N HIS A 640 4.76 -5.28 -6.84
CA HIS A 640 4.13 -6.58 -6.57
C HIS A 640 5.14 -7.57 -5.98
N CYS A 641 6.38 -7.56 -6.48
CA CYS A 641 7.47 -8.35 -5.93
C CYS A 641 7.75 -7.95 -4.47
N TYR A 642 7.88 -6.66 -4.21
CA TYR A 642 8.15 -6.13 -2.87
C TYR A 642 7.08 -6.52 -1.86
N ILE A 643 5.80 -6.28 -2.17
CA ILE A 643 4.72 -6.54 -1.21
C ILE A 643 4.47 -8.04 -1.00
N SER A 644 4.61 -8.87 -2.04
CA SER A 644 4.45 -10.32 -1.91
C SER A 644 5.59 -10.93 -1.09
N THR A 645 6.85 -10.51 -1.31
CA THR A 645 7.99 -10.98 -0.51
C THR A 645 7.92 -10.46 0.92
N LEU A 646 7.40 -9.25 1.16
CA LEU A 646 7.21 -8.71 2.51
C LEU A 646 6.16 -9.50 3.30
N ILE A 647 5.02 -9.83 2.70
CA ILE A 647 3.99 -10.66 3.33
C ILE A 647 4.49 -12.09 3.55
N PHE A 648 5.17 -12.66 2.55
CA PHE A 648 5.81 -13.96 2.68
C PHE A 648 6.75 -13.99 3.89
N PHE A 649 7.65 -13.03 4.00
CA PHE A 649 8.58 -12.92 5.12
C PHE A 649 7.86 -12.75 6.45
N ALA A 650 6.89 -11.82 6.54
CA ALA A 650 6.13 -11.58 7.75
C ALA A 650 5.43 -12.83 8.28
N ILE A 651 4.90 -13.69 7.40
CA ILE A 651 4.26 -14.94 7.81
C ILE A 651 5.29 -15.98 8.23
N THR A 652 6.46 -16.06 7.57
CA THR A 652 7.51 -16.99 8.00
C THR A 652 8.05 -16.66 9.40
N LEU A 653 7.99 -15.39 9.84
CA LEU A 653 8.37 -14.98 11.20
C LEU A 653 7.46 -15.56 12.29
N LEU A 654 6.22 -15.96 11.98
CA LEU A 654 5.32 -16.60 12.95
C LEU A 654 5.81 -17.99 13.38
N SER A 655 6.56 -18.67 12.51
CA SER A 655 6.97 -20.05 12.72
C SER A 655 8.48 -20.25 12.87
N ASN A 656 9.27 -19.20 12.70
CA ASN A 656 10.72 -19.25 12.84
C ASN A 656 11.31 -17.86 13.16
N SER A 657 12.47 -17.82 13.81
CA SER A 657 13.21 -16.60 14.13
C SER A 657 14.07 -16.11 12.94
N ASN A 658 13.47 -16.03 11.75
CA ASN A 658 14.17 -15.69 10.51
C ASN A 658 14.83 -14.32 10.55
N ASN A 659 14.31 -13.38 11.33
CA ASN A 659 14.89 -12.05 11.52
C ASN A 659 16.28 -12.07 12.19
N ARG A 660 16.70 -13.20 12.76
CA ARG A 660 18.04 -13.42 13.36
C ARG A 660 18.94 -14.30 12.49
N LEU A 661 18.49 -14.68 11.32
CA LEU A 661 19.21 -15.50 10.37
C LEU A 661 19.70 -14.66 9.20
N ALA A 662 20.79 -15.06 8.56
CA ALA A 662 21.36 -14.34 7.43
C ALA A 662 20.33 -13.96 6.37
N ILE A 663 19.40 -14.87 6.05
CA ILE A 663 18.35 -14.65 5.06
C ILE A 663 17.36 -13.54 5.48
N GLY A 664 16.98 -13.51 6.75
CA GLY A 664 16.04 -12.51 7.24
C GLY A 664 16.69 -11.17 7.52
N GLU A 665 17.91 -11.17 8.09
CA GLU A 665 18.68 -9.96 8.31
C GLU A 665 18.96 -9.24 6.97
N GLY A 666 19.44 -10.00 5.98
CA GLY A 666 19.72 -9.48 4.64
C GLY A 666 18.46 -8.97 3.96
N TYR A 667 17.34 -9.71 4.08
CA TYR A 667 16.05 -9.29 3.54
C TYR A 667 15.53 -8.00 4.20
N MET A 668 15.53 -7.91 5.53
CA MET A 668 15.08 -6.73 6.26
C MET A 668 15.89 -5.48 5.86
N TRP A 669 17.21 -5.63 5.77
CA TRP A 669 18.08 -4.53 5.34
C TRP A 669 17.81 -4.14 3.89
N PHE A 670 17.74 -5.10 2.97
CA PHE A 670 17.46 -4.83 1.56
C PHE A 670 16.09 -4.19 1.36
N ALA A 671 15.04 -4.72 2.01
CA ALA A 671 13.67 -4.22 1.88
C ALA A 671 13.54 -2.77 2.39
N ALA A 672 14.14 -2.45 3.54
CA ALA A 672 14.17 -1.10 4.06
C ALA A 672 15.01 -0.15 3.17
N ALA A 673 16.21 -0.59 2.72
CA ALA A 673 17.05 0.18 1.81
C ALA A 673 16.36 0.46 0.47
N PHE A 674 15.60 -0.49 -0.06
CA PHE A 674 14.80 -0.28 -1.27
C PHE A 674 13.63 0.72 -1.04
N GLY A 675 13.04 0.71 0.15
CA GLY A 675 12.11 1.75 0.57
C GLY A 675 12.74 3.15 0.55
N PHE A 676 13.95 3.30 1.09
CA PHE A 676 14.72 4.56 1.01
C PHE A 676 15.14 4.91 -0.41
N TYR A 677 15.55 3.95 -1.24
CA TYR A 677 15.80 4.16 -2.67
C TYR A 677 14.58 4.81 -3.35
N CYS A 678 13.40 4.25 -3.16
CA CYS A 678 12.16 4.80 -3.72
C CYS A 678 11.81 6.18 -3.15
N PHE A 679 12.06 6.42 -1.86
CA PHE A 679 11.88 7.71 -1.23
C PHE A 679 12.78 8.79 -1.86
N TYR A 680 14.07 8.51 -2.03
CA TYR A 680 15.02 9.43 -2.66
C TYR A 680 14.74 9.63 -4.15
N LEU A 681 14.35 8.58 -4.87
CA LEU A 681 13.94 8.67 -6.27
C LEU A 681 12.78 9.66 -6.44
N ARG A 682 11.79 9.58 -5.55
CA ARG A 682 10.65 10.49 -5.53
C ARG A 682 11.01 11.92 -5.11
N GLN A 683 11.91 12.10 -4.15
CA GLN A 683 12.43 13.45 -3.82
C GLN A 683 13.09 14.09 -5.03
N ARG A 684 13.93 13.33 -5.73
CA ARG A 684 14.62 13.81 -6.93
C ARG A 684 13.65 14.16 -8.05
N ALA A 685 12.64 13.34 -8.28
CA ALA A 685 11.58 13.62 -9.24
C ALA A 685 10.89 14.96 -9.00
N ARG A 686 10.64 15.30 -7.73
CA ARG A 686 10.02 16.57 -7.33
C ARG A 686 10.94 17.78 -7.50
N GLN A 687 12.26 17.63 -7.41
CA GLN A 687 13.22 18.70 -7.54
C GLN A 687 13.44 19.12 -9.00
N VAL A 688 13.23 18.20 -9.95
CA VAL A 688 13.40 18.45 -11.39
C VAL A 688 12.17 19.13 -12.02
N GLN A 689 10.96 18.87 -11.49
CA GLN A 689 9.72 19.45 -12.01
C GLN A 689 9.53 20.97 -11.82
N PRO A 690 10.04 21.66 -10.77
CA PRO A 690 9.83 23.10 -10.62
C PRO A 690 10.53 23.95 -11.68
N GLN A 691 11.47 23.41 -12.46
CA GLN A 691 12.23 24.20 -13.44
C GLN A 691 11.61 24.27 -14.85
N THR A 692 10.50 23.58 -15.10
CA THR A 692 9.81 23.58 -16.41
C THR A 692 8.62 24.54 -16.49
N TYR A 693 8.40 25.37 -15.46
CA TYR A 693 7.34 26.38 -15.45
C TYR A 693 7.93 27.79 -15.21
N PHE A 694 8.63 28.31 -16.23
CA PHE A 694 8.79 29.75 -16.49
C PHE A 694 8.49 30.04 -17.95
#